data_e72168efca2d9c5283add5bf9f3ad1be
#
_entry.id   e72168efca2d9c5283add5bf9f3ad1be
#
_cell.length_a   1.000
_cell.length_b   1.000
_cell.length_c   1.000
_cell.angle_alpha   90.00
_cell.angle_beta   90.00
_cell.angle_gamma   90.00
#
_symmetry.space_group_name_H-M   'P 1'
#
loop_
_entity.id
_entity.type
_entity.pdbx_description
1 polymer ?
#
loop_
_entity_poly.entity_id
_entity_poly.type
_entity_poly.pdbx_seq_one_letter_code
_entity_poly.pdbx_strand_id
1 'polypeptide(L)'
;MEECMKERYGLAKERIREIITEETVKKPFGDFFRNRAKFLSMAADVMDESAAELTMEVLKERNHCFYQDILPENYESSYGNPAYAVQQMGEYGKAFSFLYAEIAGTVAYAHEKRLWDMTVSMELFLEVYSAFCEEELPEAATVEGILRSYVNDYCQDMMEQRIREGVDPELDFAADIIMNSDLSDLRYLYRYGEFVSENETGVAEFLNSLSQEEIDKMASTYTEGYRIGFITGRKDITKKKTVNIRYSLGFERMVKAAILQFEKMGLKPVIYRHATHVVNKRGAVRVGYTGGVANPQYDYDHRQDSALFLDGDFVQRKLRAMQTSYEKYRELAEVHGGPACIDTFGENPFSPISKPEAYALSETQQKLQTELDNESGQIVNRYIKGDERSFTIIAYPVPEIGGNYEEIFREIVKINTLDYHLYQEIQQTIINTLDTCEWVEVKGRGDNETDLLIHLHELTDPKKQTNFENCVADVNIPVGEVFTSPQLAGTGGILHVKKVYLNGLQFRDLKLVFDCGQVIDYTCSNFKTEEENRKYIEDNILHHHPKIPMGEFAIGTNTTAYVAALKYGIADKLPILIAEKMGPHFAVGDTCYSWAEDTPVYNPDGKEIIARDNEISEMRKDDVSLAYYGCHTDITIPYDELGSIRVIDDEGEMISIIENGRFVLPGTEELNRPFENLPLNINIS
;
A
#
# COMPACT_ATOMS: atom_id res chain seq x y z
N MET A 1 -33.06 9.32 -16.19
CA MET A 1 -31.59 9.41 -16.13
C MET A 1 -30.94 8.16 -16.68
N GLU A 2 -31.31 6.96 -16.21
CA GLU A 2 -30.77 5.68 -16.67
C GLU A 2 -30.99 5.38 -18.16
N GLU A 3 -32.19 5.69 -18.70
CA GLU A 3 -32.52 5.51 -20.11
C GLU A 3 -31.65 6.39 -21.02
N CYS A 4 -31.43 7.65 -20.63
CA CYS A 4 -30.55 8.57 -21.36
C CYS A 4 -29.09 8.07 -21.34
N MET A 5 -28.62 7.49 -20.22
CA MET A 5 -27.29 6.94 -20.13
C MET A 5 -27.10 5.70 -21.02
N LYS A 6 -28.11 4.84 -21.08
CA LYS A 6 -28.13 3.68 -22.01
C LYS A 6 -28.10 4.12 -23.49
N GLU A 7 -28.79 5.19 -23.83
CA GLU A 7 -28.75 5.74 -25.19
C GLU A 7 -27.35 6.30 -25.53
N ARG A 8 -26.77 7.12 -24.64
CA ARG A 8 -25.40 7.64 -24.81
C ARG A 8 -24.38 6.51 -24.97
N TYR A 9 -24.44 5.50 -24.10
CA TYR A 9 -23.60 4.31 -24.21
C TYR A 9 -23.75 3.60 -25.56
N GLY A 10 -24.98 3.40 -26.01
CA GLY A 10 -25.26 2.76 -27.30
C GLY A 10 -24.64 3.51 -28.47
N LEU A 11 -24.84 4.85 -28.52
CA LEU A 11 -24.26 5.70 -29.55
C LEU A 11 -22.72 5.72 -29.52
N ALA A 12 -22.13 5.83 -28.31
CA ALA A 12 -20.68 5.82 -28.17
C ALA A 12 -20.09 4.47 -28.62
N LYS A 13 -20.71 3.36 -28.24
CA LYS A 13 -20.29 2.01 -28.64
C LYS A 13 -20.36 1.82 -30.16
N GLU A 14 -21.44 2.25 -30.81
CA GLU A 14 -21.59 2.17 -32.25
C GLU A 14 -20.49 2.96 -32.97
N ARG A 15 -20.26 4.19 -32.54
CA ARG A 15 -19.21 5.05 -33.10
C ARG A 15 -17.80 4.48 -32.93
N ILE A 16 -17.49 3.94 -31.77
CA ILE A 16 -16.19 3.27 -31.49
C ILE A 16 -15.96 2.08 -32.43
N ARG A 17 -16.98 1.29 -32.70
CA ARG A 17 -16.89 0.16 -33.63
C ARG A 17 -16.58 0.59 -35.07
N GLU A 18 -17.13 1.73 -35.51
CA GLU A 18 -16.81 2.30 -36.82
C GLU A 18 -15.33 2.68 -36.91
N ILE A 19 -14.78 3.34 -35.87
CA ILE A 19 -13.38 3.80 -35.82
C ILE A 19 -12.38 2.66 -36.00
N ILE A 20 -12.73 1.42 -35.66
CA ILE A 20 -11.82 0.25 -35.81
C ILE A 20 -11.35 0.11 -37.27
N THR A 21 -12.17 0.47 -38.25
CA THR A 21 -11.89 0.30 -39.69
C THR A 21 -11.72 1.61 -40.43
N GLU A 22 -11.97 2.76 -39.77
CA GLU A 22 -11.83 4.07 -40.38
C GLU A 22 -10.34 4.45 -40.63
N GLU A 23 -10.13 5.19 -41.72
CA GLU A 23 -8.84 5.78 -42.09
C GLU A 23 -8.86 7.32 -42.07
N THR A 24 -9.88 7.92 -41.43
CA THR A 24 -10.09 9.37 -41.35
C THR A 24 -8.90 10.05 -40.73
N VAL A 25 -8.43 9.51 -39.60
CA VAL A 25 -7.23 9.98 -38.88
C VAL A 25 -5.99 9.25 -39.43
N LYS A 26 -4.98 10.02 -39.84
CA LYS A 26 -3.74 9.48 -40.40
C LYS A 26 -2.77 8.99 -39.32
N LYS A 27 -1.81 8.15 -39.74
CA LYS A 27 -0.69 7.73 -38.87
C LYS A 27 0.11 8.94 -38.36
N PRO A 28 0.69 8.86 -37.17
CA PRO A 28 0.64 7.73 -36.22
C PRO A 28 -0.66 7.67 -35.38
N PHE A 29 -1.41 8.75 -35.28
CA PHE A 29 -2.60 8.87 -34.44
C PHE A 29 -3.70 7.86 -34.79
N GLY A 30 -3.95 7.64 -36.09
CA GLY A 30 -4.93 6.65 -36.53
C GLY A 30 -4.64 5.24 -36.03
N ASP A 31 -3.38 4.85 -35.89
CA ASP A 31 -3.01 3.55 -35.35
C ASP A 31 -3.37 3.44 -33.85
N PHE A 32 -3.11 4.50 -33.07
CA PHE A 32 -3.54 4.58 -31.67
C PHE A 32 -5.06 4.46 -31.53
N PHE A 33 -5.81 5.27 -32.27
CA PHE A 33 -7.27 5.28 -32.16
C PHE A 33 -7.88 3.94 -32.54
N ARG A 34 -7.42 3.29 -33.62
CA ARG A 34 -7.89 1.94 -33.98
C ARG A 34 -7.53 0.88 -32.94
N ASN A 35 -6.36 0.97 -32.34
CA ASN A 35 -5.94 0.07 -31.26
C ASN A 35 -6.86 0.24 -30.04
N ARG A 36 -7.08 1.48 -29.58
CA ARG A 36 -7.94 1.74 -28.41
C ARG A 36 -9.42 1.51 -28.69
N ALA A 37 -9.90 1.75 -29.90
CA ALA A 37 -11.27 1.42 -30.31
C ALA A 37 -11.53 -0.10 -30.23
N LYS A 38 -10.57 -0.94 -30.65
CA LYS A 38 -10.68 -2.40 -30.47
C LYS A 38 -10.77 -2.78 -29.01
N PHE A 39 -9.92 -2.19 -28.17
CA PHE A 39 -9.92 -2.42 -26.72
C PHE A 39 -11.28 -2.04 -26.09
N LEU A 40 -11.79 -0.84 -26.39
CA LEU A 40 -13.09 -0.37 -25.90
C LEU A 40 -14.25 -1.22 -26.43
N SER A 41 -14.18 -1.71 -27.67
CA SER A 41 -15.19 -2.64 -28.21
C SER A 41 -15.18 -3.97 -27.45
N MET A 42 -14.01 -4.53 -27.12
CA MET A 42 -13.93 -5.74 -26.30
C MET A 42 -14.48 -5.52 -24.89
N ALA A 43 -14.20 -4.38 -24.27
CA ALA A 43 -14.75 -4.03 -22.97
C ALA A 43 -16.29 -3.87 -23.05
N ALA A 44 -16.81 -3.26 -24.13
CA ALA A 44 -18.25 -3.15 -24.37
C ALA A 44 -18.92 -4.52 -24.57
N ASP A 45 -18.26 -5.45 -25.24
CA ASP A 45 -18.76 -6.82 -25.39
C ASP A 45 -18.90 -7.52 -24.02
N VAL A 46 -17.89 -7.37 -23.13
CA VAL A 46 -17.98 -7.85 -21.74
C VAL A 46 -19.12 -7.16 -20.97
N MET A 47 -19.28 -5.83 -21.15
CA MET A 47 -20.36 -5.05 -20.50
C MET A 47 -21.74 -5.59 -20.90
N ASP A 48 -21.93 -5.99 -22.16
CA ASP A 48 -23.21 -6.42 -22.70
C ASP A 48 -23.48 -7.92 -22.48
N GLU A 49 -22.44 -8.72 -22.16
CA GLU A 49 -22.62 -10.14 -21.94
C GLU A 49 -23.50 -10.41 -20.71
N SER A 50 -24.46 -11.30 -20.88
CA SER A 50 -25.03 -12.04 -19.76
C SER A 50 -24.00 -13.04 -19.27
N ALA A 51 -24.00 -13.38 -17.97
CA ALA A 51 -23.06 -14.33 -17.36
C ALA A 51 -23.16 -15.72 -18.03
N ALA A 52 -22.66 -15.83 -19.26
CA ALA A 52 -22.55 -17.11 -19.97
C ALA A 52 -21.45 -17.95 -19.34
N GLU A 53 -21.66 -19.26 -19.29
CA GLU A 53 -20.61 -20.20 -18.87
C GLU A 53 -19.53 -20.27 -19.95
N LEU A 54 -18.54 -19.36 -19.84
CA LEU A 54 -17.35 -19.37 -20.70
C LEU A 54 -16.38 -20.46 -20.23
N THR A 55 -15.68 -21.06 -21.18
CA THR A 55 -14.62 -22.04 -20.81
C THR A 55 -13.41 -21.31 -20.23
N MET A 56 -12.59 -22.05 -19.48
CA MET A 56 -11.36 -21.52 -18.91
C MET A 56 -10.43 -20.92 -19.98
N GLU A 57 -10.32 -21.58 -21.13
CA GLU A 57 -9.48 -21.15 -22.25
C GLU A 57 -9.94 -19.78 -22.78
N VAL A 58 -11.24 -19.59 -22.97
CA VAL A 58 -11.81 -18.31 -23.44
C VAL A 58 -11.58 -17.20 -22.42
N LEU A 59 -11.70 -17.51 -21.14
CA LEU A 59 -11.49 -16.52 -20.06
C LEU A 59 -10.02 -16.10 -19.98
N LYS A 60 -9.08 -17.05 -20.06
CA LYS A 60 -7.64 -16.80 -20.09
C LYS A 60 -7.25 -15.94 -21.31
N GLU A 61 -7.72 -16.34 -22.50
CA GLU A 61 -7.44 -15.60 -23.73
C GLU A 61 -7.96 -14.16 -23.65
N ARG A 62 -9.19 -13.97 -23.15
CA ARG A 62 -9.77 -12.64 -22.97
C ARG A 62 -8.95 -11.79 -21.98
N ASN A 63 -8.59 -12.37 -20.84
CA ASN A 63 -7.76 -11.72 -19.84
C ASN A 63 -6.42 -11.30 -20.45
N HIS A 64 -5.75 -12.21 -21.16
CA HIS A 64 -4.51 -11.91 -21.86
C HIS A 64 -4.70 -10.76 -22.87
N CYS A 65 -5.75 -10.77 -23.69
CA CYS A 65 -6.02 -9.72 -24.69
C CYS A 65 -6.18 -8.32 -24.06
N PHE A 66 -6.71 -8.20 -22.86
CA PHE A 66 -6.84 -6.90 -22.18
C PHE A 66 -5.50 -6.35 -21.69
N TYR A 67 -4.57 -7.20 -21.33
CA TYR A 67 -3.32 -6.78 -20.69
C TYR A 67 -2.08 -6.95 -21.59
N GLN A 68 -2.17 -7.63 -22.73
CA GLN A 68 -1.04 -8.00 -23.58
C GLN A 68 -0.14 -6.82 -23.97
N ASP A 69 -0.72 -5.64 -24.24
CA ASP A 69 0.03 -4.47 -24.69
C ASP A 69 1.00 -3.94 -23.62
N ILE A 70 0.68 -4.17 -22.34
CA ILE A 70 1.50 -3.70 -21.22
C ILE A 70 2.40 -4.78 -20.64
N LEU A 71 2.25 -6.05 -21.04
CA LEU A 71 3.17 -7.10 -20.58
C LEU A 71 4.62 -6.75 -20.93
N PRO A 72 5.59 -7.12 -20.09
CA PRO A 72 7.00 -6.73 -20.25
C PRO A 72 7.56 -6.95 -21.66
N GLU A 73 7.21 -8.07 -22.31
CA GLU A 73 7.66 -8.43 -23.65
C GLU A 73 7.11 -7.52 -24.76
N ASN A 74 5.99 -6.83 -24.55
CA ASN A 74 5.32 -5.97 -25.52
C ASN A 74 5.44 -4.47 -25.19
N TYR A 75 5.80 -4.15 -23.95
CA TYR A 75 5.71 -2.80 -23.40
C TYR A 75 6.55 -1.76 -24.15
N GLU A 76 7.72 -2.16 -24.69
CA GLU A 76 8.59 -1.27 -25.46
C GLU A 76 7.93 -0.72 -26.75
N SER A 77 6.85 -1.37 -27.23
CA SER A 77 6.08 -0.93 -28.39
C SER A 77 4.64 -0.55 -28.06
N SER A 78 4.32 -0.39 -26.80
CA SER A 78 2.99 0.01 -26.31
C SER A 78 2.84 1.53 -26.25
N TYR A 79 1.69 2.04 -26.64
CA TYR A 79 1.30 3.44 -26.39
C TYR A 79 1.10 3.77 -24.90
N GLY A 80 0.96 2.75 -24.05
CA GLY A 80 1.03 2.90 -22.59
C GLY A 80 2.44 3.17 -22.07
N ASN A 81 3.48 2.99 -22.88
CA ASN A 81 4.84 3.39 -22.57
C ASN A 81 5.08 4.84 -22.99
N PRO A 82 5.27 5.79 -22.06
CA PRO A 82 5.43 7.21 -22.38
C PRO A 82 6.56 7.48 -23.39
N ALA A 83 7.67 6.76 -23.28
CA ALA A 83 8.80 6.92 -24.21
C ALA A 83 8.41 6.52 -25.64
N TYR A 84 7.72 5.40 -25.82
CA TYR A 84 7.21 4.98 -27.12
C TYR A 84 6.17 5.96 -27.66
N ALA A 85 5.23 6.37 -26.83
CA ALA A 85 4.19 7.33 -27.21
C ALA A 85 4.79 8.66 -27.70
N VAL A 86 5.78 9.21 -26.99
CA VAL A 86 6.50 10.42 -27.41
C VAL A 86 7.31 10.19 -28.67
N GLN A 87 7.97 9.04 -28.81
CA GLN A 87 8.69 8.69 -30.05
C GLN A 87 7.77 8.66 -31.27
N GLN A 88 6.54 8.16 -31.14
CA GLN A 88 5.60 8.05 -32.25
C GLN A 88 4.84 9.35 -32.55
N MET A 89 4.49 10.12 -31.51
CA MET A 89 3.55 11.22 -31.59
C MET A 89 4.13 12.60 -31.20
N GLY A 90 5.43 12.67 -30.88
CA GLY A 90 6.10 13.92 -30.49
C GLY A 90 5.44 14.56 -29.27
N GLU A 91 5.09 15.83 -29.36
CA GLU A 91 4.51 16.62 -28.27
C GLU A 91 3.17 16.10 -27.71
N TYR A 92 2.44 15.30 -28.47
CA TYR A 92 1.19 14.68 -28.03
C TYR A 92 1.41 13.42 -27.19
N GLY A 93 2.60 12.83 -27.22
CA GLY A 93 2.86 11.49 -26.70
C GLY A 93 2.50 11.33 -25.22
N LYS A 94 2.82 12.31 -24.37
CA LYS A 94 2.46 12.27 -22.95
C LYS A 94 0.95 12.21 -22.74
N ALA A 95 0.19 13.07 -23.42
CA ALA A 95 -1.26 13.12 -23.34
C ALA A 95 -1.91 11.82 -23.84
N PHE A 96 -1.36 11.21 -24.89
CA PHE A 96 -1.85 9.94 -25.42
C PHE A 96 -1.52 8.74 -24.51
N SER A 97 -0.36 8.76 -23.86
CA SER A 97 -0.02 7.74 -22.86
C SER A 97 -0.94 7.83 -21.64
N PHE A 98 -1.25 9.05 -21.19
CA PHE A 98 -2.28 9.28 -20.15
C PHE A 98 -3.65 8.76 -20.58
N LEU A 99 -4.12 9.12 -21.79
CA LEU A 99 -5.40 8.64 -22.34
C LEU A 99 -5.44 7.12 -22.44
N TYR A 100 -4.31 6.49 -22.82
CA TYR A 100 -4.18 5.03 -22.82
C TYR A 100 -4.45 4.44 -21.44
N ALA A 101 -3.81 5.00 -20.41
CA ALA A 101 -3.93 4.51 -19.04
C ALA A 101 -5.34 4.72 -18.45
N GLU A 102 -5.99 5.82 -18.78
CA GLU A 102 -7.37 6.09 -18.33
C GLU A 102 -8.37 5.15 -19.00
N ILE A 103 -8.25 4.92 -20.31
CA ILE A 103 -9.08 3.97 -21.05
C ILE A 103 -8.91 2.53 -20.55
N ALA A 104 -7.70 2.13 -20.11
CA ALA A 104 -7.47 0.79 -19.56
C ALA A 104 -8.39 0.45 -18.38
N GLY A 105 -8.82 1.45 -17.61
CA GLY A 105 -9.80 1.30 -16.52
C GLY A 105 -11.16 0.76 -16.95
N THR A 106 -11.53 0.86 -18.24
CA THR A 106 -12.83 0.39 -18.73
C THR A 106 -13.04 -1.12 -18.60
N VAL A 107 -11.97 -1.92 -18.47
CA VAL A 107 -12.09 -3.36 -18.16
C VAL A 107 -12.80 -3.56 -16.84
N ALA A 108 -12.43 -2.81 -15.82
CA ALA A 108 -13.07 -2.83 -14.51
C ALA A 108 -14.56 -2.48 -14.59
N TYR A 109 -14.87 -1.39 -15.29
CA TYR A 109 -16.26 -0.91 -15.44
C TYR A 109 -17.13 -1.92 -16.19
N ALA A 110 -16.58 -2.59 -17.19
CA ALA A 110 -17.29 -3.61 -17.95
C ALA A 110 -17.66 -4.83 -17.08
N HIS A 111 -16.75 -5.32 -16.27
CA HIS A 111 -17.01 -6.47 -15.39
C HIS A 111 -17.98 -6.10 -14.24
N GLU A 112 -17.84 -4.92 -13.65
CA GLU A 112 -18.72 -4.42 -12.60
C GLU A 112 -20.06 -3.84 -13.11
N LYS A 113 -20.29 -3.86 -14.45
CA LYS A 113 -21.49 -3.31 -15.09
C LYS A 113 -21.72 -1.81 -14.77
N ARG A 114 -20.66 -1.04 -14.65
CA ARG A 114 -20.64 0.39 -14.31
C ARG A 114 -20.91 1.24 -15.57
N LEU A 115 -22.18 1.34 -15.93
CA LEU A 115 -22.64 1.98 -17.18
C LEU A 115 -22.17 3.43 -17.31
N TRP A 116 -22.22 4.21 -16.22
CA TRP A 116 -21.83 5.63 -16.23
C TRP A 116 -20.33 5.77 -16.53
N ASP A 117 -19.48 5.07 -15.78
CA ASP A 117 -18.01 5.13 -15.94
C ASP A 117 -17.57 4.68 -17.34
N MET A 118 -18.18 3.60 -17.84
CA MET A 118 -17.93 3.11 -19.19
C MET A 118 -18.29 4.14 -20.25
N THR A 119 -19.47 4.79 -20.10
CA THR A 119 -19.96 5.77 -21.07
C THR A 119 -19.07 7.00 -21.12
N VAL A 120 -18.74 7.60 -19.96
CA VAL A 120 -17.91 8.82 -19.94
C VAL A 120 -16.49 8.56 -20.41
N SER A 121 -15.92 7.36 -20.18
CA SER A 121 -14.62 6.98 -20.72
C SER A 121 -14.66 6.81 -22.25
N MET A 122 -15.75 6.26 -22.79
CA MET A 122 -15.95 6.18 -24.24
C MET A 122 -16.11 7.56 -24.88
N GLU A 123 -16.85 8.46 -24.24
CA GLU A 123 -17.03 9.83 -24.71
C GLU A 123 -15.75 10.63 -24.68
N LEU A 124 -14.92 10.49 -23.64
CA LEU A 124 -13.57 11.06 -23.61
C LEU A 124 -12.74 10.61 -24.83
N PHE A 125 -12.72 9.31 -25.11
CA PHE A 125 -12.03 8.77 -26.28
C PHE A 125 -12.57 9.40 -27.58
N LEU A 126 -13.87 9.50 -27.74
CA LEU A 126 -14.52 10.06 -28.91
C LEU A 126 -14.27 11.56 -29.07
N GLU A 127 -14.23 12.32 -27.98
CA GLU A 127 -13.93 13.75 -27.99
C GLU A 127 -12.51 13.99 -28.51
N VAL A 128 -11.50 13.26 -27.95
CA VAL A 128 -10.12 13.35 -28.44
C VAL A 128 -10.03 12.90 -29.89
N TYR A 129 -10.69 11.78 -30.27
CA TYR A 129 -10.70 11.32 -31.66
C TYR A 129 -11.27 12.38 -32.62
N SER A 130 -12.37 13.01 -32.24
CA SER A 130 -13.05 14.02 -33.09
C SER A 130 -12.17 15.23 -33.36
N ALA A 131 -11.34 15.64 -32.40
CA ALA A 131 -10.39 16.74 -32.60
C ALA A 131 -9.34 16.43 -33.68
N PHE A 132 -9.02 15.14 -33.93
CA PHE A 132 -8.08 14.70 -34.97
C PHE A 132 -8.76 14.42 -36.31
N CYS A 133 -10.07 14.53 -36.44
CA CYS A 133 -10.79 14.36 -37.69
C CYS A 133 -10.80 15.63 -38.57
N GLU A 134 -10.36 16.76 -38.04
CA GLU A 134 -10.28 18.04 -38.77
C GLU A 134 -9.13 18.02 -39.78
N GLU A 135 -9.14 18.97 -40.77
CA GLU A 135 -8.07 19.06 -41.79
C GLU A 135 -6.70 19.37 -41.19
N GLU A 136 -6.67 20.18 -40.12
CA GLU A 136 -5.45 20.53 -39.36
C GLU A 136 -5.42 19.78 -38.06
N LEU A 137 -4.24 19.30 -37.67
CA LEU A 137 -4.06 18.68 -36.33
C LEU A 137 -4.34 19.72 -35.24
N PRO A 138 -5.03 19.32 -34.15
CA PRO A 138 -5.23 20.21 -33.01
C PRO A 138 -3.87 20.56 -32.38
N GLU A 139 -3.75 21.69 -31.71
CA GLU A 139 -2.58 21.98 -30.89
C GLU A 139 -2.50 20.95 -29.74
N ALA A 140 -1.28 20.54 -29.32
CA ALA A 140 -1.12 19.60 -28.21
C ALA A 140 -1.80 20.07 -26.92
N ALA A 141 -1.76 21.39 -26.65
CA ALA A 141 -2.45 22.02 -25.54
C ALA A 141 -3.99 21.82 -25.58
N THR A 142 -4.59 21.72 -26.78
CA THR A 142 -6.03 21.43 -26.92
C THR A 142 -6.34 20.00 -26.42
N VAL A 143 -5.51 19.03 -26.76
CA VAL A 143 -5.67 17.64 -26.28
C VAL A 143 -5.55 17.57 -24.77
N GLU A 144 -4.50 18.19 -24.20
CA GLU A 144 -4.36 18.30 -22.76
C GLU A 144 -5.55 19.01 -22.11
N GLY A 145 -6.09 20.04 -22.78
CA GLY A 145 -7.29 20.76 -22.34
C GLY A 145 -8.52 19.85 -22.22
N ILE A 146 -8.75 18.97 -23.21
CA ILE A 146 -9.84 17.97 -23.18
C ILE A 146 -9.66 17.03 -21.98
N LEU A 147 -8.46 16.50 -21.78
CA LEU A 147 -8.16 15.59 -20.66
C LEU A 147 -8.36 16.28 -19.30
N ARG A 148 -7.92 17.53 -19.16
CA ARG A 148 -8.13 18.34 -17.95
C ARG A 148 -9.62 18.63 -17.70
N SER A 149 -10.37 18.96 -18.75
CA SER A 149 -11.82 19.19 -18.65
C SER A 149 -12.53 17.93 -18.16
N TYR A 150 -12.24 16.78 -18.75
CA TYR A 150 -12.77 15.49 -18.29
C TYR A 150 -12.55 15.25 -16.80
N VAL A 151 -11.32 15.42 -16.32
CA VAL A 151 -10.99 15.24 -14.91
C VAL A 151 -11.75 16.24 -14.02
N ASN A 152 -11.82 17.51 -14.44
CA ASN A 152 -12.49 18.56 -13.68
C ASN A 152 -14.02 18.40 -13.65
N ASP A 153 -14.61 18.07 -14.77
CA ASP A 153 -16.07 18.02 -14.93
C ASP A 153 -16.66 16.81 -14.19
N TYR A 154 -15.95 15.68 -14.20
CA TYR A 154 -16.40 14.45 -13.55
C TYR A 154 -15.79 14.19 -12.17
N CYS A 155 -14.99 15.13 -11.62
CA CYS A 155 -14.35 14.98 -10.31
C CYS A 155 -15.35 14.66 -9.20
N GLN A 156 -16.50 15.35 -9.17
CA GLN A 156 -17.54 15.14 -8.15
C GLN A 156 -18.12 13.72 -8.23
N ASP A 157 -18.47 13.27 -9.42
CA ASP A 157 -19.11 11.96 -9.62
C ASP A 157 -18.13 10.82 -9.30
N MET A 158 -16.85 10.95 -9.75
CA MET A 158 -15.80 9.98 -9.46
C MET A 158 -15.49 9.89 -7.96
N MET A 159 -15.46 11.03 -7.25
CA MET A 159 -15.26 11.07 -5.80
C MET A 159 -16.45 10.51 -5.05
N GLU A 160 -17.67 10.84 -5.46
CA GLU A 160 -18.88 10.32 -4.84
C GLU A 160 -18.94 8.79 -4.94
N GLN A 161 -18.72 8.25 -6.14
CA GLN A 161 -18.67 6.80 -6.35
C GLN A 161 -17.60 6.14 -5.48
N ARG A 162 -16.38 6.71 -5.44
CA ARG A 162 -15.28 6.16 -4.64
C ARG A 162 -15.56 6.13 -3.14
N ILE A 163 -16.16 7.19 -2.61
CA ILE A 163 -16.55 7.24 -1.19
C ILE A 163 -17.67 6.25 -0.91
N ARG A 164 -18.66 6.15 -1.79
CA ARG A 164 -19.73 5.17 -1.68
C ARG A 164 -19.20 3.75 -1.66
N GLU A 165 -18.29 3.39 -2.58
CA GLU A 165 -17.63 2.09 -2.61
C GLU A 165 -16.96 1.74 -1.27
N GLY A 166 -16.38 2.74 -0.61
CA GLY A 166 -15.65 2.56 0.66
C GLY A 166 -16.53 2.34 1.88
N VAL A 167 -17.85 2.67 1.83
CA VAL A 167 -18.72 2.66 3.01
C VAL A 167 -20.05 1.95 2.82
N ASP A 168 -20.50 1.71 1.59
CA ASP A 168 -21.81 1.15 1.26
C ASP A 168 -21.74 -0.37 1.03
N PRO A 169 -22.23 -1.20 1.98
CA PRO A 169 -22.22 -2.67 1.83
C PRO A 169 -23.23 -3.20 0.80
N GLU A 170 -24.07 -2.33 0.21
CA GLU A 170 -25.01 -2.72 -0.85
C GLU A 170 -24.29 -2.79 -2.22
N LEU A 171 -23.05 -2.29 -2.32
CA LEU A 171 -22.18 -2.48 -3.47
C LEU A 171 -21.38 -3.79 -3.29
N ASP A 172 -22.02 -4.89 -3.61
CA ASP A 172 -21.63 -6.24 -3.21
C ASP A 172 -20.96 -7.07 -4.33
N PHE A 173 -20.51 -6.45 -5.43
CA PHE A 173 -19.95 -7.16 -6.60
C PHE A 173 -18.90 -8.22 -6.22
N ALA A 174 -17.88 -7.86 -5.45
CA ALA A 174 -16.86 -8.80 -5.01
C ALA A 174 -17.40 -9.79 -3.96
N ALA A 175 -18.23 -9.32 -3.03
CA ALA A 175 -18.86 -10.18 -2.02
C ALA A 175 -19.77 -11.23 -2.67
N ASP A 176 -20.51 -10.87 -3.73
CA ASP A 176 -21.33 -11.83 -4.50
C ASP A 176 -20.46 -12.93 -5.12
N ILE A 177 -19.34 -12.58 -5.75
CA ILE A 177 -18.42 -13.54 -6.32
C ILE A 177 -17.91 -14.51 -5.22
N ILE A 178 -17.45 -13.98 -4.10
CA ILE A 178 -16.90 -14.78 -2.99
C ILE A 178 -17.95 -15.73 -2.39
N MET A 179 -19.14 -15.23 -2.13
CA MET A 179 -20.15 -15.98 -1.40
C MET A 179 -20.91 -16.97 -2.27
N ASN A 180 -21.12 -16.63 -3.55
CA ASN A 180 -22.04 -17.37 -4.44
C ASN A 180 -21.35 -18.17 -5.56
N SER A 181 -20.01 -18.01 -5.76
CA SER A 181 -19.28 -18.85 -6.71
C SER A 181 -18.83 -20.18 -6.09
N ASP A 182 -18.66 -21.19 -6.94
CA ASP A 182 -17.85 -22.36 -6.60
C ASP A 182 -16.37 -22.00 -6.65
N LEU A 183 -15.78 -21.76 -5.49
CA LEU A 183 -14.36 -21.34 -5.38
C LEU A 183 -13.35 -22.46 -5.71
N SER A 184 -13.82 -23.71 -5.92
CA SER A 184 -12.98 -24.79 -6.44
C SER A 184 -12.81 -24.71 -7.97
N ASP A 185 -13.67 -23.99 -8.65
CA ASP A 185 -13.59 -23.71 -10.08
C ASP A 185 -12.96 -22.34 -10.33
N LEU A 186 -11.68 -22.32 -10.66
CA LEU A 186 -10.88 -21.09 -10.80
C LEU A 186 -11.38 -20.11 -11.86
N ARG A 187 -12.42 -20.43 -12.63
CA ARG A 187 -13.06 -19.48 -13.56
C ARG A 187 -13.59 -18.25 -12.84
N TYR A 188 -13.89 -18.33 -11.55
CA TYR A 188 -14.35 -17.19 -10.78
C TYR A 188 -13.33 -16.03 -10.73
N LEU A 189 -12.01 -16.31 -10.76
CA LEU A 189 -10.95 -15.30 -10.74
C LEU A 189 -11.09 -14.31 -11.91
N TYR A 190 -11.54 -14.76 -13.06
CA TYR A 190 -11.70 -13.93 -14.25
C TYR A 190 -12.97 -13.08 -14.24
N ARG A 191 -13.88 -13.28 -13.28
CA ARG A 191 -15.08 -12.44 -13.11
C ARG A 191 -14.74 -11.04 -12.63
N TYR A 192 -13.62 -10.89 -11.93
CA TYR A 192 -13.19 -9.60 -11.40
C TYR A 192 -12.72 -8.62 -12.48
N GLY A 193 -12.25 -9.08 -13.63
CA GLY A 193 -11.66 -8.21 -14.65
C GLY A 193 -10.30 -7.65 -14.27
N GLU A 194 -9.62 -8.30 -13.32
CA GLU A 194 -8.23 -8.03 -12.97
C GLU A 194 -7.29 -8.91 -13.83
N PHE A 195 -6.02 -8.51 -13.91
CA PHE A 195 -5.02 -9.40 -14.45
C PHE A 195 -4.85 -10.62 -13.52
N VAL A 196 -4.91 -11.82 -14.09
CA VAL A 196 -4.76 -13.09 -13.38
C VAL A 196 -3.49 -13.77 -13.85
N SER A 197 -2.52 -13.87 -12.96
CA SER A 197 -1.25 -14.54 -13.19
C SER A 197 -1.19 -15.93 -12.56
N GLU A 198 0.01 -16.54 -12.59
CA GLU A 198 0.27 -17.79 -11.87
C GLU A 198 0.21 -17.59 -10.34
N ASN A 199 0.40 -16.37 -9.84
CA ASN A 199 0.30 -16.09 -8.43
C ASN A 199 -1.13 -16.28 -7.91
N GLU A 200 -2.13 -15.65 -8.54
CA GLU A 200 -3.53 -15.73 -8.12
C GLU A 200 -4.07 -17.16 -8.27
N THR A 201 -3.77 -17.80 -9.39
CA THR A 201 -4.21 -19.19 -9.62
C THR A 201 -3.55 -20.16 -8.64
N GLY A 202 -2.24 -20.04 -8.41
CA GLY A 202 -1.52 -20.93 -7.50
C GLY A 202 -1.87 -20.73 -6.03
N VAL A 203 -2.16 -19.50 -5.59
CA VAL A 203 -2.73 -19.26 -4.25
C VAL A 203 -4.08 -19.93 -4.11
N ALA A 204 -5.00 -19.76 -5.08
CA ALA A 204 -6.33 -20.37 -5.03
C ALA A 204 -6.26 -21.90 -5.03
N GLU A 205 -5.39 -22.50 -5.86
CA GLU A 205 -5.15 -23.94 -5.89
C GLU A 205 -4.62 -24.46 -4.55
N PHE A 206 -3.62 -23.78 -3.98
CA PHE A 206 -3.07 -24.15 -2.68
C PHE A 206 -4.13 -24.07 -1.58
N LEU A 207 -4.86 -22.98 -1.47
CA LEU A 207 -5.93 -22.84 -0.48
C LEU A 207 -7.03 -23.87 -0.69
N ASN A 208 -7.32 -24.28 -1.93
CA ASN A 208 -8.26 -25.36 -2.22
C ASN A 208 -7.76 -26.74 -1.77
N SER A 209 -6.45 -26.92 -1.61
CA SER A 209 -5.87 -28.16 -1.07
C SER A 209 -5.98 -28.26 0.46
N LEU A 210 -6.21 -27.15 1.16
CA LEU A 210 -6.32 -27.11 2.62
C LEU A 210 -7.72 -27.57 3.09
N SER A 211 -7.79 -28.12 4.29
CA SER A 211 -9.06 -28.42 4.95
C SER A 211 -9.82 -27.13 5.31
N GLN A 212 -11.13 -27.24 5.51
CA GLN A 212 -11.92 -26.10 5.95
C GLN A 212 -11.50 -25.61 7.35
N GLU A 213 -11.06 -26.52 8.23
CA GLU A 213 -10.54 -26.17 9.56
C GLU A 213 -9.29 -25.31 9.49
N GLU A 214 -8.34 -25.64 8.57
CA GLU A 214 -7.14 -24.81 8.34
C GLU A 214 -7.51 -23.43 7.81
N ILE A 215 -8.43 -23.34 6.86
CA ILE A 215 -8.94 -22.08 6.32
C ILE A 215 -9.63 -21.25 7.41
N ASP A 216 -10.50 -21.86 8.20
CA ASP A 216 -11.20 -21.17 9.30
C ASP A 216 -10.22 -20.64 10.35
N LYS A 217 -9.15 -21.39 10.65
CA LYS A 217 -8.09 -20.97 11.54
C LYS A 217 -7.30 -19.79 10.99
N MET A 218 -6.90 -19.84 9.71
CA MET A 218 -6.23 -18.72 9.05
C MET A 218 -7.08 -17.45 9.09
N ALA A 219 -8.37 -17.58 8.74
CA ALA A 219 -9.31 -16.45 8.80
C ALA A 219 -9.48 -15.94 10.24
N SER A 220 -9.57 -16.82 11.24
CA SER A 220 -9.76 -16.40 12.63
C SER A 220 -8.55 -15.65 13.19
N THR A 221 -7.35 -15.92 12.69
CA THR A 221 -6.15 -15.21 13.14
C THR A 221 -6.30 -13.69 12.95
N TYR A 222 -6.74 -13.24 11.78
CA TYR A 222 -6.84 -11.81 11.56
C TYR A 222 -8.21 -11.21 11.92
N THR A 223 -9.31 -11.97 11.86
CA THR A 223 -10.62 -11.48 12.32
C THR A 223 -10.64 -11.31 13.84
N GLU A 224 -9.96 -12.19 14.58
CA GLU A 224 -9.78 -12.06 16.00
C GLU A 224 -8.81 -10.91 16.35
N GLY A 225 -7.71 -10.75 15.58
CA GLY A 225 -6.83 -9.60 15.69
C GLY A 225 -7.59 -8.28 15.54
N TYR A 226 -8.47 -8.19 14.54
CA TYR A 226 -9.35 -7.03 14.36
C TYR A 226 -10.23 -6.75 15.60
N ARG A 227 -10.82 -7.78 16.18
CA ARG A 227 -11.65 -7.68 17.42
C ARG A 227 -10.80 -7.25 18.62
N ILE A 228 -9.60 -7.83 18.78
CA ILE A 228 -8.68 -7.48 19.86
C ILE A 228 -8.26 -6.01 19.74
N GLY A 229 -8.01 -5.49 18.54
CA GLY A 229 -7.69 -4.09 18.31
C GLY A 229 -8.77 -3.12 18.83
N PHE A 230 -10.05 -3.50 18.81
CA PHE A 230 -11.10 -2.73 19.49
C PHE A 230 -10.98 -2.79 21.02
N ILE A 231 -10.61 -3.94 21.58
CA ILE A 231 -10.47 -4.14 23.02
C ILE A 231 -9.28 -3.37 23.57
N THR A 232 -8.10 -3.53 22.98
CA THR A 232 -6.85 -2.86 23.37
C THR A 232 -6.98 -1.35 23.22
N GLY A 233 -7.57 -0.89 22.11
CA GLY A 233 -7.88 0.52 21.87
C GLY A 233 -9.05 1.06 22.70
N ARG A 234 -9.67 0.26 23.61
CA ARG A 234 -10.84 0.64 24.42
C ARG A 234 -11.99 1.20 23.60
N LYS A 235 -12.21 0.67 22.40
CA LYS A 235 -13.21 1.08 21.41
C LYS A 235 -14.41 0.13 21.44
N ASP A 236 -15.59 0.64 21.14
CA ASP A 236 -16.82 -0.15 21.16
C ASP A 236 -17.19 -0.64 19.74
N ILE A 237 -16.87 -1.90 19.45
CA ILE A 237 -17.16 -2.55 18.18
C ILE A 237 -18.67 -2.58 17.86
N THR A 238 -19.56 -2.56 18.89
CA THR A 238 -21.01 -2.65 18.67
C THR A 238 -21.59 -1.41 18.01
N LYS A 239 -20.87 -0.29 18.00
CA LYS A 239 -21.22 0.92 17.25
C LYS A 239 -20.99 0.77 15.74
N LYS A 240 -20.22 -0.22 15.32
CA LYS A 240 -19.85 -0.44 13.92
C LYS A 240 -20.76 -1.48 13.28
N LYS A 241 -20.97 -1.34 11.97
CA LYS A 241 -21.85 -2.20 11.17
C LYS A 241 -21.14 -2.79 9.95
N THR A 242 -20.01 -2.21 9.55
CA THR A 242 -19.28 -2.65 8.37
C THR A 242 -17.78 -2.78 8.67
N VAL A 243 -17.13 -3.69 7.95
CA VAL A 243 -15.68 -3.88 7.90
C VAL A 243 -15.22 -3.83 6.45
N ASN A 244 -14.16 -3.08 6.16
CA ASN A 244 -13.58 -3.02 4.82
C ASN A 244 -12.55 -4.16 4.65
N ILE A 245 -12.90 -5.18 3.88
CA ILE A 245 -11.99 -6.29 3.58
C ILE A 245 -11.20 -5.95 2.31
N ARG A 246 -9.86 -6.03 2.42
CA ARG A 246 -8.91 -5.80 1.31
C ARG A 246 -8.07 -7.05 1.14
N TYR A 247 -7.86 -7.48 -0.10
CA TYR A 247 -7.12 -8.71 -0.36
C TYR A 247 -6.65 -8.79 -1.83
N SER A 248 -5.69 -9.67 -2.10
CA SER A 248 -5.30 -10.04 -3.46
C SER A 248 -6.09 -11.27 -3.91
N LEU A 249 -6.46 -11.32 -5.20
CA LEU A 249 -7.18 -12.46 -5.77
C LEU A 249 -6.44 -13.77 -5.49
N GLY A 250 -7.21 -14.85 -5.35
CA GLY A 250 -6.73 -16.16 -4.92
C GLY A 250 -7.04 -16.47 -3.45
N PHE A 251 -7.26 -15.43 -2.62
CA PHE A 251 -7.58 -15.59 -1.20
C PHE A 251 -9.09 -15.70 -0.90
N GLU A 252 -9.96 -15.78 -1.90
CA GLU A 252 -11.42 -15.74 -1.74
C GLU A 252 -11.94 -16.79 -0.77
N ARG A 253 -11.32 -17.96 -0.72
CA ARG A 253 -11.73 -19.02 0.21
C ARG A 253 -11.51 -18.63 1.68
N MET A 254 -10.38 -17.96 1.97
CA MET A 254 -10.10 -17.41 3.29
C MET A 254 -11.00 -16.22 3.58
N VAL A 255 -11.20 -15.32 2.60
CA VAL A 255 -12.08 -14.15 2.73
C VAL A 255 -13.52 -14.58 3.00
N LYS A 256 -14.02 -15.64 2.35
CA LYS A 256 -15.35 -16.22 2.62
C LYS A 256 -15.50 -16.64 4.08
N ALA A 257 -14.51 -17.32 4.62
CA ALA A 257 -14.51 -17.71 6.04
C ALA A 257 -14.47 -16.46 6.96
N ALA A 258 -13.69 -15.46 6.59
CA ALA A 258 -13.60 -14.21 7.34
C ALA A 258 -14.93 -13.42 7.32
N ILE A 259 -15.61 -13.32 6.19
CA ILE A 259 -16.94 -12.70 6.08
C ILE A 259 -17.90 -13.34 7.10
N LEU A 260 -17.97 -14.67 7.11
CA LEU A 260 -18.83 -15.39 8.04
C LEU A 260 -18.45 -15.19 9.53
N GLN A 261 -17.17 -14.92 9.80
CA GLN A 261 -16.70 -14.60 11.16
C GLN A 261 -17.03 -13.15 11.54
N PHE A 262 -16.85 -12.19 10.64
CA PHE A 262 -17.23 -10.78 10.85
C PHE A 262 -18.75 -10.61 11.00
N GLU A 263 -19.55 -11.37 10.26
CA GLU A 263 -21.02 -11.40 10.42
C GLU A 263 -21.44 -11.82 11.84
N LYS A 264 -20.74 -12.77 12.46
CA LYS A 264 -20.97 -13.16 13.87
C LYS A 264 -20.63 -12.01 14.84
N MET A 265 -19.77 -11.08 14.45
CA MET A 265 -19.46 -9.86 15.21
C MET A 265 -20.43 -8.71 14.90
N GLY A 266 -21.39 -8.92 13.99
CA GLY A 266 -22.37 -7.92 13.56
C GLY A 266 -21.88 -6.97 12.48
N LEU A 267 -20.80 -7.34 11.78
CA LEU A 267 -20.16 -6.53 10.73
C LEU A 267 -20.44 -7.11 9.34
N LYS A 268 -21.00 -6.29 8.43
CA LYS A 268 -21.15 -6.61 7.01
C LYS A 268 -19.86 -6.27 6.26
N PRO A 269 -19.47 -7.04 5.23
CA PRO A 269 -18.32 -6.71 4.41
C PRO A 269 -18.58 -5.51 3.51
N VAL A 270 -17.59 -4.65 3.35
CA VAL A 270 -17.45 -3.66 2.29
C VAL A 270 -16.19 -4.03 1.52
N ILE A 271 -16.32 -4.42 0.26
CA ILE A 271 -15.22 -4.92 -0.57
C ILE A 271 -15.27 -4.21 -1.91
N TYR A 272 -14.28 -3.37 -2.18
CA TYR A 272 -14.20 -2.58 -3.38
C TYR A 272 -12.86 -2.74 -4.09
N ARG A 273 -12.84 -2.50 -5.39
CA ARG A 273 -11.64 -2.54 -6.25
C ARG A 273 -10.66 -1.41 -5.90
N HIS A 274 -9.37 -1.61 -6.14
CA HIS A 274 -8.42 -0.49 -6.20
C HIS A 274 -8.85 0.56 -7.23
N ALA A 275 -8.39 1.81 -7.07
CA ALA A 275 -8.82 2.91 -7.92
C ALA A 275 -8.33 2.74 -9.37
N THR A 276 -9.24 2.92 -10.32
CA THR A 276 -8.97 2.87 -11.76
C THR A 276 -8.94 4.25 -12.41
N HIS A 277 -9.75 5.20 -11.96
CA HIS A 277 -9.70 6.59 -12.40
C HIS A 277 -8.48 7.33 -11.82
N VAL A 278 -7.83 8.14 -12.64
CA VAL A 278 -6.68 8.97 -12.24
C VAL A 278 -7.00 9.93 -11.08
N VAL A 279 -8.25 10.43 -10.97
CA VAL A 279 -8.71 11.28 -9.85
C VAL A 279 -8.52 10.59 -8.50
N ASN A 280 -8.70 9.27 -8.44
CA ASN A 280 -8.72 8.48 -7.22
C ASN A 280 -7.43 7.66 -6.98
N LYS A 281 -6.56 7.54 -8.00
CA LYS A 281 -5.27 6.86 -7.87
C LYS A 281 -4.35 7.61 -6.89
N ARG A 282 -3.53 6.87 -6.15
CA ARG A 282 -2.50 7.39 -5.24
C ARG A 282 -1.15 6.80 -5.62
N GLY A 283 -0.51 7.39 -6.63
CA GLY A 283 0.73 6.86 -7.16
C GLY A 283 0.58 5.42 -7.65
N ALA A 284 1.48 4.55 -7.27
CA ALA A 284 1.42 3.11 -7.56
C ALA A 284 0.67 2.29 -6.49
N VAL A 285 0.18 2.92 -5.42
CA VAL A 285 -0.47 2.22 -4.30
C VAL A 285 -1.87 1.74 -4.71
N ARG A 286 -2.13 0.46 -4.53
CA ARG A 286 -3.43 -0.18 -4.80
C ARG A 286 -4.16 -0.46 -3.49
N VAL A 287 -5.33 0.15 -3.28
CA VAL A 287 -6.15 -0.01 -2.07
C VAL A 287 -7.52 -0.57 -2.43
N GLY A 288 -7.82 -1.76 -1.94
CA GLY A 288 -9.04 -2.50 -2.23
C GLY A 288 -8.74 -3.97 -2.48
N TYR A 289 -9.58 -4.66 -3.27
CA TYR A 289 -9.13 -5.93 -3.85
C TYR A 289 -8.29 -5.67 -5.10
N THR A 290 -7.31 -6.54 -5.37
CA THR A 290 -6.35 -6.42 -6.46
C THR A 290 -6.10 -7.76 -7.12
N GLY A 291 -5.91 -7.74 -8.44
CA GLY A 291 -5.30 -8.85 -9.16
C GLY A 291 -3.78 -8.72 -9.24
N GLY A 292 -3.16 -9.55 -10.05
CA GLY A 292 -1.74 -9.51 -10.32
C GLY A 292 -1.28 -8.20 -10.98
N VAL A 293 -0.01 -7.94 -10.88
CA VAL A 293 0.64 -6.81 -11.56
C VAL A 293 1.12 -7.28 -12.94
N ALA A 294 0.44 -6.82 -13.99
CA ALA A 294 0.81 -7.19 -15.36
C ALA A 294 2.21 -6.70 -15.75
N ASN A 295 2.56 -5.49 -15.31
CA ASN A 295 3.90 -4.91 -15.52
C ASN A 295 4.18 -3.80 -14.48
N PRO A 296 5.11 -4.01 -13.54
CA PRO A 296 5.47 -2.99 -12.56
C PRO A 296 6.03 -1.70 -13.18
N GLN A 297 6.68 -1.78 -14.33
CA GLN A 297 7.21 -0.60 -15.02
C GLN A 297 6.08 0.29 -15.56
N TYR A 298 4.99 -0.31 -16.05
CA TYR A 298 3.81 0.45 -16.46
C TYR A 298 3.20 1.21 -15.28
N ASP A 299 3.01 0.57 -14.13
CA ASP A 299 2.49 1.23 -12.95
C ASP A 299 3.42 2.36 -12.46
N TYR A 300 4.73 2.14 -12.53
CA TYR A 300 5.73 3.15 -12.18
C TYR A 300 5.70 4.36 -13.12
N ASP A 301 5.59 4.14 -14.43
CA ASP A 301 5.56 5.20 -15.43
C ASP A 301 4.32 6.11 -15.26
N HIS A 302 3.18 5.55 -14.83
CA HIS A 302 1.90 6.25 -14.66
C HIS A 302 1.61 6.72 -13.23
N ARG A 303 2.55 6.58 -12.29
CA ARG A 303 2.35 6.94 -10.87
C ARG A 303 2.10 8.43 -10.61
N GLN A 304 2.50 9.28 -11.52
CA GLN A 304 2.38 10.73 -11.40
C GLN A 304 1.58 11.37 -12.55
N ASP A 305 0.67 10.64 -13.17
CA ASP A 305 -0.21 11.15 -14.23
C ASP A 305 -1.05 12.35 -13.77
N SER A 306 -1.28 12.51 -12.47
CA SER A 306 -1.92 13.68 -11.88
C SER A 306 -1.20 15.00 -12.20
N ALA A 307 0.10 14.95 -12.58
CA ALA A 307 0.86 16.13 -13.00
C ALA A 307 0.23 16.86 -14.20
N LEU A 308 -0.58 16.16 -15.01
CA LEU A 308 -1.33 16.78 -16.09
C LEU A 308 -2.31 17.86 -15.57
N PHE A 309 -2.98 17.63 -14.43
CA PHE A 309 -4.12 18.45 -14.01
C PHE A 309 -4.03 18.97 -12.57
N LEU A 310 -3.05 18.55 -11.78
CA LEU A 310 -2.92 18.94 -10.37
C LEU A 310 -2.51 20.41 -10.24
N ASP A 311 -3.46 21.23 -9.90
CA ASP A 311 -3.31 22.64 -9.56
C ASP A 311 -4.15 23.01 -8.33
N GLY A 312 -4.05 24.24 -7.85
CA GLY A 312 -4.77 24.70 -6.66
C GLY A 312 -6.30 24.64 -6.82
N ASP A 313 -6.82 24.87 -8.03
CA ASP A 313 -8.26 24.81 -8.29
C ASP A 313 -8.78 23.37 -8.25
N PHE A 314 -8.01 22.42 -8.78
CA PHE A 314 -8.32 20.98 -8.70
C PHE A 314 -8.28 20.49 -7.25
N VAL A 315 -7.26 20.86 -6.46
CA VAL A 315 -7.19 20.51 -5.03
C VAL A 315 -8.46 20.95 -4.31
N GLN A 316 -8.87 22.22 -4.45
CA GLN A 316 -10.06 22.73 -3.80
C GLN A 316 -11.35 22.07 -4.33
N ARG A 317 -11.41 21.72 -5.61
CA ARG A 317 -12.53 20.98 -6.22
C ARG A 317 -12.66 19.59 -5.62
N LYS A 318 -11.56 18.85 -5.56
CA LYS A 318 -11.52 17.48 -5.03
C LYS A 318 -11.88 17.43 -3.55
N LEU A 319 -11.34 18.33 -2.74
CA LEU A 319 -11.67 18.43 -1.30
C LEU A 319 -13.17 18.74 -1.08
N ARG A 320 -13.74 19.65 -1.87
CA ARG A 320 -15.19 19.92 -1.82
C ARG A 320 -16.02 18.72 -2.24
N ALA A 321 -15.61 18.01 -3.29
CA ALA A 321 -16.25 16.79 -3.75
C ALA A 321 -16.23 15.71 -2.65
N MET A 322 -15.09 15.51 -1.99
CA MET A 322 -14.96 14.60 -0.85
C MET A 322 -15.91 14.97 0.29
N GLN A 323 -15.88 16.22 0.73
CA GLN A 323 -16.72 16.67 1.83
C GLN A 323 -18.22 16.50 1.51
N THR A 324 -18.65 16.88 0.31
CA THR A 324 -20.03 16.73 -0.14
C THR A 324 -20.47 15.28 -0.17
N SER A 325 -19.60 14.40 -0.66
CA SER A 325 -19.89 12.97 -0.77
C SER A 325 -19.92 12.29 0.59
N TYR A 326 -18.98 12.59 1.49
CA TYR A 326 -19.03 12.08 2.87
C TYR A 326 -20.27 12.59 3.63
N GLU A 327 -20.67 13.83 3.42
CA GLU A 327 -21.92 14.37 4.01
C GLU A 327 -23.14 13.58 3.53
N LYS A 328 -23.19 13.24 2.23
CA LYS A 328 -24.25 12.42 1.63
C LYS A 328 -24.31 11.01 2.22
N TYR A 329 -23.16 10.40 2.48
CA TYR A 329 -23.02 9.03 3.02
C TYR A 329 -22.61 9.00 4.50
N ARG A 330 -22.89 10.08 5.25
CA ARG A 330 -22.48 10.24 6.67
C ARG A 330 -22.87 9.04 7.53
N GLU A 331 -24.11 8.60 7.45
CA GLU A 331 -24.63 7.50 8.27
C GLU A 331 -23.89 6.18 8.02
N LEU A 332 -23.47 5.92 6.79
CA LEU A 332 -22.67 4.75 6.41
C LEU A 332 -21.22 4.90 6.86
N ALA A 333 -20.66 6.09 6.74
CA ALA A 333 -19.28 6.37 7.16
C ALA A 333 -19.12 6.27 8.68
N GLU A 334 -20.05 6.77 9.48
CA GLU A 334 -20.02 6.74 10.94
C GLU A 334 -20.04 5.31 11.50
N VAL A 335 -20.68 4.37 10.83
CA VAL A 335 -20.75 2.96 11.27
C VAL A 335 -19.64 2.08 10.65
N HIS A 336 -18.71 2.66 9.91
CA HIS A 336 -17.58 1.96 9.34
C HIS A 336 -16.54 1.61 10.40
N GLY A 337 -16.17 0.32 10.50
CA GLY A 337 -15.28 -0.18 11.56
C GLY A 337 -13.79 -0.14 11.23
N GLY A 338 -13.43 0.16 9.98
CA GLY A 338 -12.06 0.19 9.50
C GLY A 338 -11.67 -1.02 8.65
N PRO A 339 -10.43 -1.06 8.14
CA PRO A 339 -9.98 -2.10 7.22
C PRO A 339 -9.51 -3.38 7.92
N ALA A 340 -9.72 -4.52 7.23
CA ALA A 340 -9.12 -5.81 7.51
C ALA A 340 -8.44 -6.30 6.22
N CYS A 341 -7.10 -6.35 6.23
CA CYS A 341 -6.29 -6.53 5.04
C CYS A 341 -5.59 -7.89 5.02
N ILE A 342 -5.59 -8.52 3.86
CA ILE A 342 -4.72 -9.67 3.53
C ILE A 342 -3.77 -9.18 2.45
N ASP A 343 -2.52 -8.97 2.84
CA ASP A 343 -1.44 -8.59 1.94
C ASP A 343 -0.76 -9.79 1.32
N THR A 344 -0.07 -9.59 0.20
CA THR A 344 0.72 -10.62 -0.44
C THR A 344 2.17 -10.18 -0.63
N PHE A 345 3.06 -11.17 -0.72
CA PHE A 345 4.48 -10.94 -0.93
C PHE A 345 5.12 -12.14 -1.63
N GLY A 346 6.34 -11.93 -2.12
CA GLY A 346 7.13 -13.01 -2.72
C GLY A 346 7.47 -12.76 -4.18
N GLU A 347 6.92 -11.69 -4.76
CA GLU A 347 7.31 -11.25 -6.09
C GLU A 347 8.78 -10.86 -6.14
N ASN A 348 9.37 -10.96 -7.32
CA ASN A 348 10.77 -10.58 -7.51
C ASN A 348 10.94 -9.07 -7.35
N PRO A 349 11.99 -8.62 -6.65
CA PRO A 349 12.26 -7.21 -6.48
C PRO A 349 12.37 -6.48 -7.83
N PHE A 350 11.66 -5.38 -7.95
CA PHE A 350 11.59 -4.57 -9.14
C PHE A 350 12.55 -3.37 -9.04
N SER A 351 13.26 -3.09 -10.14
CA SER A 351 14.10 -1.90 -10.27
C SER A 351 13.58 -1.03 -11.42
N PRO A 352 12.91 0.09 -11.12
CA PRO A 352 12.27 0.92 -12.14
C PRO A 352 13.28 1.67 -12.99
N ILE A 353 12.89 1.91 -14.25
CA ILE A 353 13.59 2.82 -15.16
C ILE A 353 12.81 4.13 -15.23
N SER A 354 13.40 5.22 -14.75
CA SER A 354 12.80 6.55 -14.86
C SER A 354 12.83 7.03 -16.32
N LYS A 355 11.69 7.52 -16.80
CA LYS A 355 11.52 8.03 -18.17
C LYS A 355 11.17 9.52 -18.13
N PRO A 356 11.95 10.39 -18.79
CA PRO A 356 11.64 11.83 -18.86
C PRO A 356 10.35 12.13 -19.65
N GLU A 357 9.91 11.18 -20.45
CA GLU A 357 8.65 11.25 -21.20
C GLU A 357 7.42 10.99 -20.34
N ALA A 358 7.55 10.35 -19.17
CA ALA A 358 6.45 10.20 -18.23
C ALA A 358 6.07 11.56 -17.60
N TYR A 359 4.83 11.67 -17.12
CA TYR A 359 4.46 12.81 -16.28
C TYR A 359 5.22 12.74 -14.95
N ALA A 360 5.64 13.90 -14.46
CA ALA A 360 6.31 14.06 -13.18
C ALA A 360 5.80 15.32 -12.48
N LEU A 361 5.53 15.22 -11.17
CA LEU A 361 5.10 16.36 -10.38
C LEU A 361 6.24 17.37 -10.24
N SER A 362 5.96 18.64 -10.53
CA SER A 362 6.85 19.76 -10.20
C SER A 362 6.89 19.97 -8.68
N GLU A 363 7.89 20.69 -8.17
CA GLU A 363 7.98 21.03 -6.74
C GLU A 363 6.71 21.71 -6.19
N THR A 364 6.08 22.56 -7.00
CA THR A 364 4.80 23.20 -6.63
C THR A 364 3.68 22.15 -6.54
N GLN A 365 3.62 21.22 -7.48
CA GLN A 365 2.61 20.16 -7.48
C GLN A 365 2.83 19.16 -6.35
N GLN A 366 4.06 18.88 -5.96
CA GLN A 366 4.36 18.03 -4.80
C GLN A 366 3.80 18.66 -3.50
N LYS A 367 3.97 19.97 -3.34
CA LYS A 367 3.36 20.70 -2.20
C LYS A 367 1.85 20.63 -2.22
N LEU A 368 1.24 20.81 -3.40
CA LEU A 368 -0.21 20.67 -3.56
C LEU A 368 -0.70 19.24 -3.29
N GLN A 369 0.08 18.23 -3.66
CA GLN A 369 -0.24 16.84 -3.34
C GLN A 369 -0.22 16.60 -1.82
N THR A 370 0.82 17.08 -1.13
CA THR A 370 0.91 17.01 0.34
C THR A 370 -0.26 17.73 1.01
N GLU A 371 -0.62 18.94 0.55
CA GLU A 371 -1.81 19.67 1.03
C GLU A 371 -3.09 18.85 0.83
N LEU A 372 -3.29 18.30 -0.38
CA LEU A 372 -4.44 17.48 -0.71
C LEU A 372 -4.53 16.24 0.19
N ASP A 373 -3.43 15.55 0.42
CA ASP A 373 -3.40 14.33 1.25
C ASP A 373 -3.71 14.66 2.71
N ASN A 374 -3.12 15.72 3.25
CA ASN A 374 -3.37 16.21 4.61
C ASN A 374 -4.83 16.61 4.83
N GLU A 375 -5.38 17.45 3.96
CA GLU A 375 -6.78 17.89 4.05
C GLU A 375 -7.77 16.73 3.84
N SER A 376 -7.44 15.79 2.93
CA SER A 376 -8.23 14.59 2.71
C SER A 376 -8.27 13.71 3.97
N GLY A 377 -7.14 13.54 4.65
CA GLY A 377 -7.05 12.81 5.93
C GLY A 377 -7.96 13.43 7.00
N GLN A 378 -7.96 14.76 7.12
CA GLN A 378 -8.84 15.47 8.05
C GLN A 378 -10.32 15.29 7.72
N ILE A 379 -10.69 15.35 6.43
CA ILE A 379 -12.07 15.11 5.99
C ILE A 379 -12.48 13.69 6.37
N VAL A 380 -11.67 12.66 6.04
CA VAL A 380 -11.96 11.26 6.40
C VAL A 380 -12.18 11.10 7.90
N ASN A 381 -11.30 11.67 8.74
CA ASN A 381 -11.38 11.53 10.20
C ASN A 381 -12.60 12.21 10.83
N ARG A 382 -13.23 13.20 10.17
CA ARG A 382 -14.50 13.78 10.65
C ARG A 382 -15.67 12.81 10.56
N TYR A 383 -15.66 11.89 9.58
CA TYR A 383 -16.78 10.98 9.30
C TYR A 383 -16.46 9.56 9.77
N ILE A 384 -15.24 9.09 9.59
CA ILE A 384 -14.74 7.78 10.03
C ILE A 384 -13.71 8.05 11.13
N LYS A 385 -14.19 8.23 12.35
CA LYS A 385 -13.36 8.67 13.49
C LYS A 385 -12.30 7.64 13.86
N GLY A 386 -11.05 8.10 14.04
CA GLY A 386 -9.91 7.26 14.38
C GLY A 386 -10.07 6.54 15.73
N ASP A 387 -10.65 7.24 16.73
CA ASP A 387 -10.93 6.72 18.06
C ASP A 387 -12.09 5.72 18.13
N GLU A 388 -12.81 5.50 17.03
CA GLU A 388 -13.93 4.54 16.96
C GLU A 388 -13.69 3.39 15.98
N ARG A 389 -12.58 3.38 15.24
CA ARG A 389 -12.24 2.33 14.27
C ARG A 389 -11.01 1.54 14.71
N SER A 390 -10.87 0.34 14.16
CA SER A 390 -9.66 -0.46 14.24
C SER A 390 -9.17 -0.81 12.83
N PHE A 391 -8.05 -1.48 12.73
CA PHE A 391 -7.62 -2.15 11.51
C PHE A 391 -6.90 -3.44 11.88
N THR A 392 -6.72 -4.32 10.92
CA THR A 392 -5.82 -5.45 11.01
C THR A 392 -5.22 -5.75 9.66
N ILE A 393 -4.01 -6.23 9.65
CA ILE A 393 -3.31 -6.63 8.44
C ILE A 393 -2.52 -7.92 8.69
N ILE A 394 -2.61 -8.86 7.76
CA ILE A 394 -1.89 -10.12 7.76
C ILE A 394 -1.32 -10.34 6.35
N ALA A 395 -0.15 -10.96 6.23
CA ALA A 395 0.47 -11.20 4.94
C ALA A 395 0.76 -12.67 4.69
N TYR A 396 0.64 -13.07 3.40
CA TYR A 396 0.92 -14.42 2.92
C TYR A 396 1.73 -14.41 1.62
N PRO A 397 2.58 -15.43 1.39
CA PRO A 397 3.37 -15.50 0.18
C PRO A 397 2.55 -15.91 -1.05
N VAL A 398 3.01 -15.48 -2.23
CA VAL A 398 2.53 -15.94 -3.54
C VAL A 398 3.51 -16.95 -4.15
N PRO A 399 3.09 -17.76 -5.15
CA PRO A 399 3.95 -18.78 -5.80
C PRO A 399 5.29 -18.27 -6.34
N GLU A 400 5.38 -17.02 -6.77
CA GLU A 400 6.63 -16.40 -7.27
C GLU A 400 7.74 -16.32 -6.20
N ILE A 401 7.40 -16.56 -4.93
CA ILE A 401 8.42 -16.63 -3.86
C ILE A 401 9.47 -17.72 -4.12
N GLY A 402 9.10 -18.79 -4.82
CA GLY A 402 10.02 -19.83 -5.29
C GLY A 402 9.50 -21.25 -5.18
N GLY A 403 10.32 -22.21 -5.58
CA GLY A 403 9.94 -23.63 -5.68
C GLY A 403 9.48 -24.32 -4.39
N ASN A 404 9.75 -23.70 -3.23
CA ASN A 404 9.28 -24.20 -1.92
C ASN A 404 8.02 -23.46 -1.42
N TYR A 405 7.23 -22.88 -2.32
CA TYR A 405 6.08 -22.02 -2.01
C TYR A 405 5.17 -22.60 -0.93
N GLU A 406 4.71 -23.84 -1.09
CA GLU A 406 3.78 -24.45 -0.12
C GLU A 406 4.41 -24.63 1.28
N GLU A 407 5.71 -24.98 1.35
CA GLU A 407 6.42 -25.10 2.62
C GLU A 407 6.58 -23.72 3.28
N ILE A 408 6.97 -22.71 2.50
CA ILE A 408 7.10 -21.32 2.95
C ILE A 408 5.74 -20.81 3.43
N PHE A 409 4.67 -21.04 2.67
CA PHE A 409 3.32 -20.61 3.06
C PHE A 409 2.92 -21.20 4.43
N ARG A 410 3.14 -22.51 4.64
CA ARG A 410 2.87 -23.16 5.94
C ARG A 410 3.73 -22.60 7.07
N GLU A 411 4.97 -22.23 6.80
CA GLU A 411 5.85 -21.59 7.78
C GLU A 411 5.35 -20.18 8.14
N ILE A 412 4.91 -19.40 7.15
CA ILE A 412 4.30 -18.08 7.38
C ILE A 412 2.99 -18.19 8.18
N VAL A 413 2.17 -19.22 7.94
CA VAL A 413 0.99 -19.48 8.80
C VAL A 413 1.39 -19.69 10.25
N LYS A 414 2.50 -20.39 10.53
CA LYS A 414 3.00 -20.57 11.91
C LYS A 414 3.49 -19.23 12.49
N ILE A 415 4.23 -18.45 11.72
CA ILE A 415 4.72 -17.14 12.13
C ILE A 415 3.55 -16.20 12.47
N ASN A 416 2.51 -16.20 11.63
CA ASN A 416 1.31 -15.40 11.85
C ASN A 416 0.47 -15.86 13.07
N THR A 417 0.70 -17.08 13.54
CA THR A 417 -0.03 -17.68 14.68
C THR A 417 0.86 -17.91 15.91
N LEU A 418 1.98 -17.19 16.04
CA LEU A 418 2.83 -17.23 17.23
C LEU A 418 2.03 -16.85 18.47
N ASP A 419 2.44 -17.39 19.62
CA ASP A 419 1.80 -17.11 20.92
C ASP A 419 2.03 -15.66 21.33
N TYR A 420 1.08 -14.80 21.02
CA TYR A 420 1.18 -13.36 21.30
C TYR A 420 1.24 -13.04 22.80
N HIS A 421 0.73 -13.91 23.68
CA HIS A 421 0.83 -13.73 25.13
C HIS A 421 2.29 -13.86 25.60
N LEU A 422 3.01 -14.86 25.09
CA LEU A 422 4.44 -15.02 25.38
C LEU A 422 5.23 -13.79 24.90
N TYR A 423 4.97 -13.33 23.67
CA TYR A 423 5.63 -12.14 23.14
C TYR A 423 5.28 -10.88 23.95
N GLN A 424 4.03 -10.74 24.35
CA GLN A 424 3.58 -9.62 25.20
C GLN A 424 4.37 -9.56 26.53
N GLU A 425 4.61 -10.69 27.19
CA GLU A 425 5.37 -10.76 28.43
C GLU A 425 6.85 -10.40 28.21
N ILE A 426 7.46 -10.94 27.16
CA ILE A 426 8.87 -10.66 26.80
C ILE A 426 9.05 -9.18 26.42
N GLN A 427 8.18 -8.68 25.55
CA GLN A 427 8.19 -7.28 25.12
C GLN A 427 7.97 -6.33 26.29
N GLN A 428 7.11 -6.70 27.24
CA GLN A 428 6.91 -5.90 28.44
C GLN A 428 8.19 -5.84 29.31
N THR A 429 8.99 -6.89 29.33
CA THR A 429 10.29 -6.89 30.02
C THR A 429 11.26 -5.91 29.35
N ILE A 430 11.29 -5.87 28.03
CA ILE A 430 12.08 -4.90 27.26
C ILE A 430 11.62 -3.48 27.55
N ILE A 431 10.30 -3.22 27.47
CA ILE A 431 9.68 -1.90 27.73
C ILE A 431 10.01 -1.43 29.16
N ASN A 432 9.87 -2.29 30.16
CA ASN A 432 10.18 -1.94 31.53
C ASN A 432 11.64 -1.48 31.72
N THR A 433 12.55 -2.02 30.93
CA THR A 433 13.97 -1.59 30.94
C THR A 433 14.14 -0.27 30.19
N LEU A 434 13.52 -0.12 29.01
CA LEU A 434 13.57 1.12 28.23
C LEU A 434 12.96 2.31 28.99
N ASP A 435 11.87 2.09 29.72
CA ASP A 435 11.19 3.13 30.51
C ASP A 435 11.99 3.66 31.71
N THR A 436 13.12 3.01 32.05
CA THR A 436 13.99 3.48 33.15
C THR A 436 15.08 4.44 32.70
N CYS A 437 15.20 4.70 31.41
CA CYS A 437 16.34 5.40 30.82
C CYS A 437 15.90 6.52 29.88
N GLU A 438 16.74 7.54 29.75
CA GLU A 438 16.53 8.69 28.86
C GLU A 438 17.06 8.42 27.44
N TRP A 439 18.06 7.55 27.31
CA TRP A 439 18.78 7.35 26.05
C TRP A 439 18.90 5.88 25.67
N VAL A 440 18.81 5.63 24.36
CA VAL A 440 19.10 4.31 23.76
C VAL A 440 20.22 4.46 22.75
N GLU A 441 21.30 3.67 22.94
CA GLU A 441 22.40 3.55 22.00
C GLU A 441 22.20 2.33 21.10
N VAL A 442 22.31 2.53 19.77
CA VAL A 442 22.23 1.44 18.79
C VAL A 442 23.50 1.43 17.94
N LYS A 443 24.21 0.31 17.94
CA LYS A 443 25.45 0.15 17.16
C LYS A 443 25.40 -1.02 16.20
N GLY A 444 25.95 -0.79 15.02
CA GLY A 444 26.17 -1.80 14.01
C GLY A 444 27.33 -2.73 14.38
N ARG A 445 27.50 -3.79 13.59
CA ARG A 445 28.54 -4.81 13.72
C ARG A 445 29.24 -5.05 12.39
N GLY A 446 30.55 -5.37 12.46
CA GLY A 446 31.36 -5.64 11.27
C GLY A 446 31.49 -4.40 10.39
N ASP A 447 31.01 -4.50 9.15
CA ASP A 447 31.05 -3.38 8.21
C ASP A 447 29.79 -2.49 8.30
N ASN A 448 28.85 -2.79 9.19
CA ASN A 448 27.70 -1.91 9.44
C ASN A 448 28.12 -0.75 10.34
N GLU A 449 28.01 0.48 9.83
CA GLU A 449 28.49 1.69 10.46
C GLU A 449 27.45 2.39 11.35
N THR A 450 26.34 1.72 11.67
CA THR A 450 25.31 2.32 12.55
C THR A 450 25.91 2.72 13.88
N ASP A 451 25.67 3.96 14.26
CA ASP A 451 26.01 4.55 15.56
C ASP A 451 24.99 5.64 15.86
N LEU A 452 23.88 5.25 16.48
CA LEU A 452 22.73 6.10 16.78
C LEU A 452 22.55 6.26 18.27
N LEU A 453 22.22 7.47 18.68
CA LEU A 453 21.74 7.80 20.00
C LEU A 453 20.30 8.31 19.87
N ILE A 454 19.37 7.67 20.57
CA ILE A 454 17.94 7.95 20.56
C ILE A 454 17.52 8.55 21.89
N HIS A 455 16.84 9.69 21.85
CA HIS A 455 16.35 10.38 23.02
C HIS A 455 14.87 9.99 23.27
N LEU A 456 14.59 9.50 24.47
CA LEU A 456 13.24 9.11 24.91
C LEU A 456 12.54 10.24 25.64
N HIS A 457 11.21 10.19 25.72
CA HIS A 457 10.45 11.16 26.50
C HIS A 457 10.59 10.90 28.00
N GLU A 458 10.63 11.97 28.82
CA GLU A 458 10.61 11.87 30.26
C GLU A 458 9.26 11.38 30.77
N LEU A 459 9.24 10.30 31.58
CA LEU A 459 8.03 9.77 32.20
C LEU A 459 7.77 10.51 33.52
N THR A 460 6.75 11.36 33.55
CA THR A 460 6.35 12.10 34.75
C THR A 460 5.65 11.22 35.80
N ASP A 461 4.98 10.17 35.38
CA ASP A 461 4.36 9.13 36.26
C ASP A 461 4.61 7.72 35.71
N PRO A 462 5.80 7.10 35.92
CA PRO A 462 6.17 5.78 35.39
C PRO A 462 5.22 4.64 35.76
N LYS A 463 4.31 4.86 36.72
CA LYS A 463 3.29 3.86 37.12
C LYS A 463 2.08 3.86 36.19
N LYS A 464 1.87 4.95 35.43
CA LYS A 464 0.73 5.15 34.54
C LYS A 464 1.12 5.40 33.11
N GLN A 465 2.38 5.71 32.86
CA GLN A 465 2.93 6.12 31.56
C GLN A 465 4.02 5.18 31.11
N THR A 466 4.19 5.08 29.81
CA THR A 466 5.26 4.35 29.13
C THR A 466 5.63 5.08 27.85
N ASN A 467 6.88 4.92 27.40
CA ASN A 467 7.33 5.44 26.11
C ASN A 467 7.04 4.49 24.95
N PHE A 468 6.95 3.20 25.20
CA PHE A 468 6.89 2.22 24.11
C PHE A 468 5.53 1.53 24.05
N GLU A 469 5.03 1.33 22.83
CA GLU A 469 3.92 0.42 22.58
C GLU A 469 4.41 -1.03 22.59
N ASN A 470 3.66 -1.88 23.29
CA ASN A 470 3.84 -3.32 23.25
C ASN A 470 2.97 -3.88 22.12
N CYS A 471 3.54 -3.91 20.90
CA CYS A 471 2.81 -4.32 19.71
C CYS A 471 2.67 -5.85 19.68
N VAL A 472 1.47 -6.32 19.95
CA VAL A 472 1.08 -7.72 19.85
C VAL A 472 0.24 -7.95 18.60
N ALA A 473 -0.08 -9.20 18.29
CA ALA A 473 -0.82 -9.58 17.08
C ALA A 473 -2.32 -9.22 17.14
N ASP A 474 -2.62 -7.94 17.33
CA ASP A 474 -3.97 -7.38 17.27
C ASP A 474 -4.22 -6.59 15.99
N VAL A 475 -3.31 -5.69 15.63
CA VAL A 475 -3.41 -4.82 14.45
C VAL A 475 -2.51 -5.33 13.34
N ASN A 476 -1.21 -5.46 13.61
CA ASN A 476 -0.19 -5.92 12.66
C ASN A 476 0.20 -7.38 12.95
N ILE A 477 -0.14 -8.31 12.06
CA ILE A 477 0.20 -9.72 12.18
C ILE A 477 1.32 -10.07 11.21
N PRO A 478 2.43 -10.67 11.70
CA PRO A 478 2.68 -11.30 13.00
C PRO A 478 3.03 -10.35 14.11
N VAL A 479 3.01 -10.86 15.36
CA VAL A 479 3.51 -10.21 16.56
C VAL A 479 5.02 -9.96 16.46
N GLY A 480 5.49 -8.93 17.15
CA GLY A 480 6.89 -8.91 17.48
C GLY A 480 7.62 -7.59 17.38
N GLU A 481 7.17 -6.55 18.09
CA GLU A 481 7.94 -5.31 18.24
C GLU A 481 7.54 -4.52 19.47
N VAL A 482 8.45 -3.66 19.90
CA VAL A 482 8.19 -2.54 20.81
C VAL A 482 8.65 -1.27 20.12
N PHE A 483 7.80 -0.24 20.03
CA PHE A 483 8.11 0.97 19.27
C PHE A 483 7.75 2.26 20.03
N THR A 484 8.37 3.34 19.63
CA THR A 484 8.18 4.68 20.19
C THR A 484 8.38 5.76 19.12
N SER A 485 7.73 6.91 19.29
CA SER A 485 8.11 8.12 18.58
C SER A 485 9.15 8.87 19.43
N PRO A 486 10.42 8.93 19.01
CA PRO A 486 11.47 9.53 19.82
C PRO A 486 11.37 11.05 19.88
N GLN A 487 11.95 11.67 20.94
CA GLN A 487 12.26 13.10 20.88
C GLN A 487 13.33 13.36 19.81
N LEU A 488 13.12 14.38 19.00
CA LEU A 488 14.07 14.72 17.93
C LEU A 488 15.29 15.44 18.48
N ALA A 489 15.09 16.33 19.46
CA ALA A 489 16.19 17.04 20.12
C ALA A 489 17.12 16.05 20.83
N GLY A 490 18.39 16.00 20.42
CA GLY A 490 19.40 15.09 20.95
C GLY A 490 19.49 13.73 20.24
N THR A 491 18.44 13.31 19.52
CA THR A 491 18.50 12.11 18.66
C THR A 491 19.39 12.39 17.46
N GLY A 492 20.37 11.51 17.20
CA GLY A 492 21.29 11.68 16.08
C GLY A 492 22.28 10.56 15.89
N GLY A 493 23.10 10.67 14.84
CA GLY A 493 24.11 9.68 14.47
C GLY A 493 23.93 9.12 13.08
N ILE A 494 24.41 7.92 12.85
CA ILE A 494 24.41 7.24 11.55
C ILE A 494 23.53 5.99 11.61
N LEU A 495 22.58 5.89 10.70
CA LEU A 495 21.88 4.64 10.36
C LEU A 495 22.53 4.09 9.08
N HIS A 496 23.00 2.85 9.11
CA HIS A 496 23.55 2.17 7.95
C HIS A 496 22.97 0.76 7.83
N VAL A 497 22.55 0.37 6.62
CA VAL A 497 22.10 -0.98 6.28
C VAL A 497 22.72 -1.40 4.96
N LYS A 498 23.37 -2.56 4.92
CA LYS A 498 24.04 -3.04 3.70
C LYS A 498 23.07 -3.33 2.57
N LYS A 499 21.88 -3.84 2.91
CA LYS A 499 20.89 -4.20 1.94
C LYS A 499 19.50 -4.16 2.60
N VAL A 500 18.63 -3.33 2.05
CA VAL A 500 17.25 -3.23 2.51
C VAL A 500 16.30 -3.08 1.31
N TYR A 501 15.06 -3.53 1.49
CA TYR A 501 14.00 -3.41 0.49
C TYR A 501 12.90 -2.52 1.05
N LEU A 502 12.63 -1.41 0.37
CA LEU A 502 11.66 -0.41 0.78
C LEU A 502 10.67 -0.23 -0.38
N ASN A 503 9.40 -0.50 -0.13
CA ASN A 503 8.35 -0.41 -1.16
C ASN A 503 8.69 -1.16 -2.47
N GLY A 504 9.28 -2.35 -2.35
CA GLY A 504 9.70 -3.17 -3.49
C GLY A 504 11.01 -2.73 -4.17
N LEU A 505 11.62 -1.63 -3.72
CA LEU A 505 12.88 -1.12 -4.25
C LEU A 505 14.07 -1.57 -3.40
N GLN A 506 15.13 -2.06 -4.05
CA GLN A 506 16.36 -2.44 -3.36
C GLN A 506 17.25 -1.22 -3.12
N PHE A 507 17.72 -1.06 -1.88
CA PHE A 507 18.79 -0.14 -1.51
C PHE A 507 20.02 -0.92 -1.05
N ARG A 508 21.21 -0.48 -1.48
CA ARG A 508 22.51 -1.07 -1.12
C ARG A 508 23.36 -0.05 -0.41
N ASP A 509 23.97 -0.46 0.69
CA ASP A 509 24.78 0.40 1.56
C ASP A 509 24.06 1.72 1.84
N LEU A 510 22.77 1.62 2.20
CA LEU A 510 21.97 2.79 2.53
C LEU A 510 22.46 3.38 3.84
N LYS A 511 22.86 4.65 3.78
CA LYS A 511 23.33 5.40 4.95
C LYS A 511 22.55 6.70 5.07
N LEU A 512 21.95 6.94 6.23
CA LEU A 512 21.31 8.19 6.61
C LEU A 512 22.03 8.77 7.81
N VAL A 513 22.29 10.07 7.80
CA VAL A 513 22.90 10.81 8.91
C VAL A 513 21.86 11.69 9.54
N PHE A 514 21.65 11.55 10.83
CA PHE A 514 20.69 12.30 11.60
C PHE A 514 21.37 13.36 12.50
N ASP A 515 20.80 14.54 12.57
CA ASP A 515 21.08 15.56 13.56
C ASP A 515 19.78 16.17 14.07
N CYS A 516 19.62 16.23 15.39
CA CYS A 516 18.37 16.61 16.03
C CYS A 516 17.18 15.87 15.41
N GLY A 517 17.30 14.55 15.28
CA GLY A 517 16.30 13.65 14.75
C GLY A 517 15.93 13.84 13.27
N GLN A 518 16.59 14.71 12.54
CA GLN A 518 16.31 14.97 11.13
C GLN A 518 17.42 14.44 10.22
N VAL A 519 17.07 13.88 9.08
CA VAL A 519 18.04 13.46 8.07
C VAL A 519 18.71 14.71 7.48
N ILE A 520 20.04 14.77 7.62
CA ILE A 520 20.86 15.90 7.13
C ILE A 520 21.80 15.50 6.01
N ASP A 521 22.11 14.22 5.88
CA ASP A 521 22.91 13.68 4.77
C ASP A 521 22.53 12.20 4.52
N TYR A 522 22.75 11.75 3.29
CA TYR A 522 22.36 10.40 2.86
C TYR A 522 23.16 9.94 1.64
N THR A 523 23.39 8.63 1.54
CA THR A 523 24.01 8.00 0.37
C THR A 523 23.58 6.53 0.24
N CYS A 524 23.74 5.95 -0.95
CA CYS A 524 23.64 4.52 -1.20
C CYS A 524 24.63 4.10 -2.32
N SER A 525 24.70 2.82 -2.64
CA SER A 525 25.59 2.29 -3.68
C SER A 525 24.84 1.59 -4.83
N ASN A 526 23.63 2.01 -5.12
CA ASN A 526 22.80 1.43 -6.18
C ASN A 526 23.30 1.74 -7.59
N PHE A 527 23.83 2.94 -7.80
CA PHE A 527 24.22 3.48 -9.10
C PHE A 527 25.71 3.88 -9.10
N LYS A 528 26.24 4.22 -10.30
CA LYS A 528 27.64 4.53 -10.48
C LYS A 528 28.03 5.92 -10.01
N THR A 529 27.12 6.86 -10.03
CA THR A 529 27.36 8.24 -9.64
C THR A 529 26.69 8.56 -8.31
N GLU A 530 27.29 9.45 -7.54
CA GLU A 530 26.72 9.94 -6.28
C GLU A 530 25.40 10.70 -6.53
N GLU A 531 25.32 11.45 -7.63
CA GLU A 531 24.11 12.20 -8.00
C GLU A 531 22.91 11.26 -8.23
N GLU A 532 23.10 10.15 -8.96
CA GLU A 532 22.05 9.14 -9.17
C GLU A 532 21.64 8.47 -7.86
N ASN A 533 22.62 8.15 -6.99
CA ASN A 533 22.35 7.54 -5.69
C ASN A 533 21.55 8.49 -4.77
N ARG A 534 21.95 9.75 -4.68
CA ARG A 534 21.24 10.76 -3.89
C ARG A 534 19.81 10.95 -4.41
N LYS A 535 19.67 11.13 -5.73
CA LYS A 535 18.35 11.27 -6.35
C LYS A 535 17.44 10.07 -6.08
N TYR A 536 17.98 8.87 -6.06
CA TYR A 536 17.20 7.67 -5.78
C TYR A 536 16.65 7.66 -4.34
N ILE A 537 17.42 8.15 -3.36
CA ILE A 537 16.98 8.32 -1.99
C ILE A 537 15.96 9.48 -1.89
N GLU A 538 16.23 10.61 -2.54
CA GLU A 538 15.32 11.76 -2.58
C GLU A 538 13.94 11.38 -3.13
N ASP A 539 13.90 10.63 -4.22
CA ASP A 539 12.67 10.25 -4.90
C ASP A 539 11.85 9.21 -4.11
N ASN A 540 12.50 8.31 -3.33
CA ASN A 540 11.86 7.11 -2.80
C ASN A 540 11.87 6.97 -1.26
N ILE A 541 12.71 7.75 -0.55
CA ILE A 541 12.76 7.75 0.93
C ILE A 541 12.38 9.13 1.46
N LEU A 542 13.00 10.19 0.91
CA LEU A 542 12.74 11.55 1.37
C LEU A 542 11.48 12.16 0.74
N HIS A 543 10.94 11.55 -0.32
CA HIS A 543 9.78 12.05 -1.06
C HIS A 543 9.91 13.53 -1.43
N HIS A 544 11.13 13.94 -1.81
CA HIS A 544 11.54 15.32 -2.15
C HIS A 544 11.45 16.33 -1.00
N HIS A 545 11.24 15.90 0.22
CA HIS A 545 11.36 16.79 1.37
C HIS A 545 12.83 17.14 1.61
N PRO A 546 13.17 18.41 1.85
CA PRO A 546 14.56 18.85 2.07
C PRO A 546 15.14 18.29 3.37
N LYS A 547 14.29 17.98 4.33
CA LYS A 547 14.56 17.30 5.58
C LYS A 547 13.37 16.45 5.97
N ILE A 548 13.62 15.32 6.58
CA ILE A 548 12.61 14.39 7.07
C ILE A 548 12.98 13.93 8.48
N PRO A 549 12.04 13.92 9.45
CA PRO A 549 12.34 13.51 10.81
C PRO A 549 12.38 11.99 10.95
N MET A 550 12.97 11.51 12.05
CA MET A 550 12.76 10.18 12.57
C MET A 550 11.38 10.13 13.21
N GLY A 551 10.46 9.39 12.60
CA GLY A 551 9.08 9.22 13.09
C GLY A 551 8.96 8.11 14.12
N GLU A 552 9.88 7.11 14.02
CA GLU A 552 9.83 5.92 14.88
C GLU A 552 11.22 5.36 15.17
N PHE A 553 11.35 4.82 16.37
CA PHE A 553 12.36 3.83 16.75
C PHE A 553 11.67 2.60 17.32
N ALA A 554 12.04 1.42 16.82
CA ALA A 554 11.48 0.16 17.27
C ALA A 554 12.54 -0.92 17.47
N ILE A 555 12.21 -1.92 18.31
CA ILE A 555 12.98 -3.15 18.47
C ILE A 555 12.09 -4.31 18.03
N GLY A 556 12.32 -4.82 16.80
CA GLY A 556 11.71 -6.04 16.33
C GLY A 556 12.15 -7.23 17.16
N THR A 557 11.22 -8.12 17.50
CA THR A 557 11.43 -9.28 18.36
C THR A 557 11.10 -10.61 17.68
N ASN A 558 10.63 -10.58 16.41
CA ASN A 558 10.25 -11.79 15.67
C ASN A 558 11.45 -12.51 15.05
N THR A 559 12.28 -13.08 15.90
CA THR A 559 13.44 -13.88 15.49
C THR A 559 13.07 -15.15 14.74
N THR A 560 11.84 -15.66 14.91
CA THR A 560 11.31 -16.79 14.14
C THR A 560 11.16 -16.42 12.67
N ALA A 561 10.60 -15.25 12.37
CA ALA A 561 10.50 -14.72 10.99
C ALA A 561 11.89 -14.51 10.39
N TYR A 562 12.83 -13.93 11.13
CA TYR A 562 14.21 -13.73 10.69
C TYR A 562 14.90 -15.05 10.31
N VAL A 563 14.78 -16.08 11.15
CA VAL A 563 15.38 -17.40 10.88
C VAL A 563 14.73 -18.06 9.68
N ALA A 564 13.42 -17.95 9.51
CA ALA A 564 12.70 -18.44 8.34
C ALA A 564 13.16 -17.72 7.07
N ALA A 565 13.32 -16.39 7.12
CA ALA A 565 13.83 -15.58 6.01
C ALA A 565 15.20 -16.05 5.54
N LEU A 566 16.12 -16.31 6.47
CA LEU A 566 17.45 -16.84 6.17
C LEU A 566 17.39 -18.28 5.63
N LYS A 567 16.61 -19.16 6.28
CA LYS A 567 16.47 -20.58 5.90
C LYS A 567 16.03 -20.76 4.45
N TYR A 568 15.08 -19.95 4.02
CA TYR A 568 14.50 -20.03 2.67
C TYR A 568 15.11 -19.04 1.68
N GLY A 569 15.98 -18.14 2.13
CA GLY A 569 16.62 -17.12 1.30
C GLY A 569 15.61 -16.10 0.73
N ILE A 570 14.61 -15.72 1.54
CA ILE A 570 13.47 -14.87 1.12
C ILE A 570 13.44 -13.50 1.78
N ALA A 571 14.51 -13.11 2.46
CA ALA A 571 14.57 -11.83 3.18
C ALA A 571 14.26 -10.61 2.29
N ASP A 572 14.63 -10.69 1.01
CA ASP A 572 14.39 -9.66 -0.01
C ASP A 572 12.98 -9.67 -0.60
N LYS A 573 12.18 -10.66 -0.24
CA LYS A 573 10.81 -10.83 -0.73
C LYS A 573 9.75 -10.64 0.35
N LEU A 574 10.17 -10.45 1.61
CA LEU A 574 9.23 -10.23 2.72
C LEU A 574 8.62 -8.84 2.66
N PRO A 575 7.33 -8.70 3.02
CA PRO A 575 6.70 -7.40 3.14
C PRO A 575 7.26 -6.67 4.37
N ILE A 576 7.15 -5.34 4.37
CA ILE A 576 7.60 -4.52 5.50
C ILE A 576 6.98 -4.98 6.81
N LEU A 577 5.71 -5.34 6.81
CA LEU A 577 4.96 -5.88 7.94
C LEU A 577 5.65 -7.02 8.71
N ILE A 578 6.46 -7.84 8.01
CA ILE A 578 7.24 -8.92 8.62
C ILE A 578 8.70 -8.47 8.77
N ALA A 579 9.24 -7.78 7.77
CA ALA A 579 10.64 -7.37 7.73
C ALA A 579 11.01 -6.42 8.86
N GLU A 580 10.15 -5.46 9.21
CA GLU A 580 10.32 -4.54 10.33
C GLU A 580 10.52 -5.27 11.66
N LYS A 581 9.82 -6.39 11.87
CA LYS A 581 9.86 -7.17 13.11
C LYS A 581 11.08 -8.10 13.25
N MET A 582 11.93 -8.19 12.21
CA MET A 582 13.11 -9.04 12.17
C MET A 582 14.40 -8.37 12.66
N GLY A 583 14.30 -7.22 13.32
CA GLY A 583 15.42 -6.46 13.85
C GLY A 583 14.99 -5.08 14.33
N PRO A 584 15.90 -4.27 14.91
CA PRO A 584 15.57 -2.88 15.18
C PRO A 584 15.35 -2.14 13.88
N HIS A 585 14.34 -1.25 13.87
CA HIS A 585 14.05 -0.43 12.72
C HIS A 585 13.80 1.02 13.11
N PHE A 586 13.92 1.89 12.11
CA PHE A 586 13.80 3.32 12.24
C PHE A 586 12.95 3.83 11.08
N ALA A 587 11.82 4.44 11.38
CA ALA A 587 11.06 5.08 10.34
C ALA A 587 11.49 6.52 10.13
N VAL A 588 11.57 6.93 8.87
CA VAL A 588 11.68 8.34 8.50
C VAL A 588 10.34 8.84 7.98
N GLY A 589 9.93 10.03 8.41
CA GLY A 589 8.65 10.63 8.08
C GLY A 589 7.75 10.85 9.30
N ASP A 590 6.49 10.55 9.12
CA ASP A 590 5.44 10.73 10.13
C ASP A 590 5.56 9.70 11.25
N THR A 591 5.03 10.01 12.43
CA THR A 591 4.96 9.05 13.55
C THR A 591 3.95 7.94 13.25
N CYS A 592 4.03 6.80 13.96
CA CYS A 592 3.03 5.72 13.87
C CYS A 592 1.63 6.18 14.27
N TYR A 593 1.53 7.27 14.99
CA TYR A 593 0.27 7.84 15.48
C TYR A 593 -0.26 8.99 14.63
N SER A 594 0.31 9.22 13.45
CA SER A 594 -0.11 10.30 12.54
C SER A 594 -1.61 10.36 12.37
N TRP A 595 -2.18 11.57 12.56
CA TRP A 595 -3.62 11.86 12.56
C TRP A 595 -4.40 11.28 13.76
N ALA A 596 -3.74 10.60 14.69
CA ALA A 596 -4.35 10.01 15.89
C ALA A 596 -3.60 10.33 17.19
N GLU A 597 -2.60 11.22 17.15
CA GLU A 597 -1.70 11.53 18.26
C GLU A 597 -2.44 12.01 19.52
N ASP A 598 -3.56 12.72 19.31
CA ASP A 598 -4.40 13.23 20.43
C ASP A 598 -5.31 12.14 21.04
N THR A 599 -5.37 10.96 20.43
CA THR A 599 -6.13 9.83 20.94
C THR A 599 -5.28 9.04 21.93
N PRO A 600 -5.66 8.91 23.21
CA PRO A 600 -4.91 8.11 24.18
C PRO A 600 -4.83 6.63 23.77
N VAL A 601 -3.63 6.07 23.75
CA VAL A 601 -3.35 4.66 23.51
C VAL A 601 -2.76 4.05 24.79
N TYR A 602 -3.08 2.79 25.05
CA TYR A 602 -2.68 2.10 26.28
C TYR A 602 -2.08 0.74 25.96
N ASN A 603 -1.03 0.40 26.67
CA ASN A 603 -0.49 -0.95 26.67
C ASN A 603 -1.40 -1.94 27.41
N PRO A 604 -1.23 -3.26 27.19
CA PRO A 604 -1.98 -4.29 27.89
C PRO A 604 -1.87 -4.22 29.44
N ASP A 605 -0.79 -3.67 29.98
CA ASP A 605 -0.60 -3.41 31.43
C ASP A 605 -1.41 -2.21 31.95
N GLY A 606 -2.07 -1.47 31.05
CA GLY A 606 -2.92 -0.32 31.37
C GLY A 606 -2.20 1.02 31.44
N LYS A 607 -0.88 1.07 31.21
CA LYS A 607 -0.14 2.33 31.09
C LYS A 607 -0.46 3.05 29.79
N GLU A 608 -0.55 4.38 29.86
CA GLU A 608 -0.72 5.23 28.68
C GLU A 608 0.62 5.41 27.96
N ILE A 609 0.62 5.24 26.65
CA ILE A 609 1.75 5.53 25.80
C ILE A 609 1.78 7.04 25.57
N ILE A 610 2.82 7.71 26.07
CA ILE A 610 2.95 9.18 25.97
C ILE A 610 3.74 9.60 24.74
N ALA A 611 4.62 8.76 24.23
CA ALA A 611 5.48 9.04 23.08
C ALA A 611 4.72 8.85 21.74
N ARG A 612 3.64 9.57 21.55
CA ARG A 612 2.84 9.58 20.32
C ARG A 612 3.22 10.74 19.39
N ASP A 613 3.90 11.73 19.94
CA ASP A 613 4.33 12.94 19.27
C ASP A 613 5.86 13.05 19.24
N ASN A 614 6.36 13.81 18.29
CA ASN A 614 7.67 14.44 18.32
C ASN A 614 7.49 15.95 18.08
N GLU A 615 8.58 16.71 18.12
CA GLU A 615 8.53 18.18 18.00
C GLU A 615 7.95 18.64 16.65
N ILE A 616 8.00 17.81 15.62
CA ILE A 616 7.42 18.13 14.30
C ILE A 616 5.93 17.83 14.29
N SER A 617 5.50 16.64 14.71
CA SER A 617 4.07 16.28 14.72
C SER A 617 3.26 17.18 15.65
N GLU A 618 3.87 17.70 16.74
CA GLU A 618 3.27 18.69 17.63
C GLU A 618 2.92 20.01 16.94
N MET A 619 3.62 20.36 15.85
CA MET A 619 3.35 21.62 15.11
C MET A 619 1.94 21.65 14.51
N ARG A 620 1.25 20.48 14.39
CA ARG A 620 -0.16 20.41 13.95
C ARG A 620 -1.09 21.26 14.84
N LYS A 621 -0.72 21.47 16.09
CA LYS A 621 -1.51 22.27 17.04
C LYS A 621 -1.58 23.74 16.63
N ASP A 622 -0.58 24.20 15.88
CA ASP A 622 -0.49 25.56 15.36
C ASP A 622 -0.81 25.60 13.86
N ASP A 623 -0.19 24.72 13.06
CA ASP A 623 -0.39 24.62 11.63
C ASP A 623 -0.17 23.16 11.16
N VAL A 624 -1.25 22.51 10.77
CA VAL A 624 -1.25 21.09 10.32
C VAL A 624 -0.34 20.86 9.11
N SER A 625 -0.17 21.88 8.25
CA SER A 625 0.68 21.75 7.05
C SER A 625 2.17 21.59 7.36
N LEU A 626 2.59 21.90 8.59
CA LEU A 626 3.98 21.78 9.03
C LEU A 626 4.29 20.44 9.73
N ALA A 627 3.27 19.68 10.05
CA ALA A 627 3.38 18.53 10.95
C ALA A 627 3.53 17.19 10.24
N TYR A 628 3.05 17.07 8.98
CA TYR A 628 2.98 15.79 8.29
C TYR A 628 3.68 15.82 6.95
N TYR A 629 4.38 14.73 6.67
CA TYR A 629 5.15 14.50 5.44
C TYR A 629 4.39 13.61 4.46
N GLY A 630 3.35 12.90 4.93
CA GLY A 630 2.59 11.95 4.13
C GLY A 630 3.35 10.66 3.80
N CYS A 631 4.39 10.36 4.54
CA CYS A 631 5.18 9.13 4.40
C CYS A 631 5.67 8.63 5.75
N HIS A 632 5.87 7.30 5.81
CA HIS A 632 6.45 6.58 6.93
C HIS A 632 7.22 5.40 6.33
N THR A 633 8.54 5.42 6.44
CA THR A 633 9.40 4.45 5.75
C THR A 633 10.34 3.78 6.75
N ASP A 634 10.06 2.50 7.07
CA ASP A 634 10.80 1.69 8.01
C ASP A 634 12.08 1.14 7.41
N ILE A 635 13.20 1.35 8.08
CA ILE A 635 14.53 0.87 7.69
C ILE A 635 15.04 -0.06 8.78
N THR A 636 15.04 -1.36 8.51
CA THR A 636 15.40 -2.41 9.48
C THR A 636 16.88 -2.77 9.38
N ILE A 637 17.53 -2.86 10.53
CA ILE A 637 18.88 -3.46 10.66
C ILE A 637 18.70 -4.95 11.00
N PRO A 638 19.11 -5.89 10.13
CA PRO A 638 18.99 -7.31 10.44
C PRO A 638 19.94 -7.72 11.58
N TYR A 639 19.57 -8.76 12.32
CA TYR A 639 20.33 -9.18 13.53
C TYR A 639 21.81 -9.54 13.27
N ASP A 640 22.16 -9.97 12.05
CA ASP A 640 23.54 -10.27 11.67
C ASP A 640 24.40 -9.00 11.40
N GLU A 641 23.75 -7.85 11.16
CA GLU A 641 24.40 -6.55 11.05
C GLU A 641 24.37 -5.76 12.37
N LEU A 642 23.62 -6.23 13.35
CA LEU A 642 23.41 -5.53 14.63
C LEU A 642 24.51 -5.90 15.65
N GLY A 643 25.17 -4.88 16.17
CA GLY A 643 26.15 -4.99 17.26
C GLY A 643 25.47 -5.01 18.62
N SER A 644 24.90 -3.89 19.02
CA SER A 644 24.26 -3.75 20.33
C SER A 644 23.10 -2.78 20.34
N ILE A 645 22.17 -3.03 21.27
CA ILE A 645 21.18 -2.06 21.74
C ILE A 645 21.36 -1.97 23.26
N ARG A 646 21.62 -0.76 23.75
CA ARG A 646 21.86 -0.47 25.16
C ARG A 646 21.05 0.73 25.59
N VAL A 647 20.53 0.69 26.79
CA VAL A 647 19.93 1.85 27.43
C VAL A 647 20.95 2.51 28.35
N ILE A 648 20.90 3.82 28.49
CA ILE A 648 21.78 4.63 29.33
C ILE A 648 20.90 5.37 30.32
N ASP A 649 21.09 5.11 31.60
CA ASP A 649 20.36 5.80 32.65
C ASP A 649 20.97 7.16 33.00
N ASP A 650 20.30 7.91 33.88
CA ASP A 650 20.74 9.25 34.33
C ASP A 650 22.09 9.25 35.06
N GLU A 651 22.56 8.10 35.58
CA GLU A 651 23.85 7.92 36.22
C GLU A 651 24.96 7.54 35.23
N GLY A 652 24.59 7.29 33.95
CA GLY A 652 25.48 6.82 32.87
C GLY A 652 25.78 5.33 32.90
N GLU A 653 25.03 4.54 33.70
CA GLU A 653 25.11 3.09 33.70
C GLU A 653 24.43 2.54 32.44
N MET A 654 25.02 1.50 31.85
CA MET A 654 24.55 0.86 30.63
C MET A 654 23.92 -0.50 30.92
N ILE A 655 22.68 -0.70 30.44
CA ILE A 655 22.00 -1.99 30.46
C ILE A 655 21.88 -2.47 29.02
N SER A 656 22.43 -3.65 28.72
CA SER A 656 22.36 -4.24 27.38
C SER A 656 21.05 -5.01 27.19
N ILE A 657 20.32 -4.68 26.13
CA ILE A 657 19.15 -5.44 25.66
C ILE A 657 19.61 -6.47 24.64
N ILE A 658 20.40 -6.03 23.66
CA ILE A 658 20.96 -6.86 22.59
C ILE A 658 22.49 -6.68 22.54
N GLU A 659 23.21 -7.80 22.40
CA GLU A 659 24.65 -7.84 22.15
C GLU A 659 24.96 -8.84 21.02
N ASN A 660 25.71 -8.38 20.01
CA ASN A 660 26.07 -9.20 18.85
C ASN A 660 24.86 -9.86 18.17
N GLY A 661 23.76 -9.10 18.03
CA GLY A 661 22.53 -9.57 17.42
C GLY A 661 21.77 -10.64 18.23
N ARG A 662 22.01 -10.74 19.55
CA ARG A 662 21.32 -11.66 20.46
C ARG A 662 20.73 -10.90 21.64
N PHE A 663 19.53 -11.28 22.04
CA PHE A 663 18.90 -10.76 23.24
C PHE A 663 19.64 -11.26 24.48
N VAL A 664 20.10 -10.35 25.32
CA VAL A 664 20.88 -10.65 26.55
C VAL A 664 20.20 -10.16 27.82
N LEU A 665 19.12 -9.39 27.68
CA LEU A 665 18.33 -8.93 28.83
C LEU A 665 17.66 -10.14 29.50
N PRO A 666 17.78 -10.31 30.83
CA PRO A 666 17.11 -11.40 31.54
C PRO A 666 15.60 -11.40 31.31
N GLY A 667 15.03 -12.56 30.97
CA GLY A 667 13.63 -12.75 30.63
C GLY A 667 13.32 -12.64 29.12
N THR A 668 14.33 -12.45 28.27
CA THR A 668 14.18 -12.40 26.81
C THR A 668 14.80 -13.62 26.09
N GLU A 669 15.25 -14.63 26.83
CA GLU A 669 16.02 -15.79 26.32
C GLU A 669 15.27 -16.58 25.25
N GLU A 670 13.93 -16.63 25.34
CA GLU A 670 13.08 -17.33 24.37
C GLU A 670 13.24 -16.79 22.95
N LEU A 671 13.52 -15.50 22.81
CA LEU A 671 13.76 -14.87 21.51
C LEU A 671 15.06 -15.39 20.84
N ASN A 672 15.96 -16.02 21.56
CA ASN A 672 17.18 -16.59 20.98
C ASN A 672 16.97 -18.03 20.49
N ARG A 673 15.93 -18.74 20.91
CA ARG A 673 15.71 -20.15 20.51
C ARG A 673 15.62 -20.37 19.00
N PRO A 674 14.95 -19.53 18.20
CA PRO A 674 14.91 -19.72 16.76
C PRO A 674 16.29 -19.78 16.12
N PHE A 675 17.28 -19.04 16.62
CA PHE A 675 18.64 -19.02 16.07
C PHE A 675 19.38 -20.37 16.21
N GLU A 676 18.99 -21.22 17.17
CA GLU A 676 19.56 -22.57 17.34
C GLU A 676 19.26 -23.48 16.15
N ASN A 677 18.22 -23.16 15.38
CA ASN A 677 17.77 -23.91 14.21
C ASN A 677 18.39 -23.41 12.89
N LEU A 678 19.31 -22.47 12.94
CA LEU A 678 19.97 -21.99 11.73
C LEU A 678 20.88 -23.08 11.15
N PRO A 679 20.90 -23.26 9.82
CA PRO A 679 21.82 -24.16 9.15
C PRO A 679 23.28 -23.77 9.47
N LEU A 680 24.13 -24.78 9.74
CA LEU A 680 25.55 -24.60 10.13
C LEU A 680 26.41 -23.81 9.12
N ASN A 681 25.93 -23.61 7.91
CA ASN A 681 26.58 -22.84 6.84
C ASN A 681 26.17 -21.36 6.80
N ILE A 682 25.20 -20.94 7.60
CA ILE A 682 24.85 -19.53 7.79
C ILE A 682 25.58 -19.04 9.03
N ASN A 683 26.81 -18.54 8.83
CA ASN A 683 27.60 -17.94 9.90
C ASN A 683 26.99 -16.56 10.27
N ILE A 684 26.26 -16.52 11.36
CA ILE A 684 26.01 -15.29 12.13
C ILE A 684 27.12 -15.20 13.18
N SER A 685 28.40 -15.10 12.70
CA SER A 685 29.56 -14.97 13.57
C SER A 685 30.10 -13.56 13.56
#